data_fcfcbecd179e67ad4c640b63890d20d3
#
_entry.id   fcfcbecd179e67ad4c640b63890d20d3
#
_cell.length_a   1.000
_cell.length_b   1.000
_cell.length_c   1.000
_cell.angle_alpha   90.00
_cell.angle_beta   90.00
_cell.angle_gamma   90.00
#
_symmetry.space_group_name_H-M   'P 1'
#
loop_
_entity.id
_entity.type
_entity.pdbx_description
1 polymer ?
#
loop_
_entity_poly.entity_id
_entity_poly.type
_entity_poly.pdbx_seq_one_letter_code
_entity_poly.pdbx_strand_id
1 'polypeptide(L)'
;MPQGVQLSTRFGSLVSTLALELLDCWDRLSTRTTPAADSGPMASKASELLRRAMPMLLSCLAADELVVSACTLSFLHSYVGRLRKLVRSPAELAEHEPHLQHLLIALARKSLYPDDFDFENEDESEELFNAFRREGATLFKGVARVHPSLAQEFVRATLQATLAALPDVPWTHLEVALFLLFQLGEGLPEASVRDKSGVFQHMMTALLSSPASAHPHQGVQLLFFETAVRYYRFFLANPTFLPVALACFLDGRGLHNQQPRVRSRCCYLLLRFAKLTLKSTDAASLEGIIGALVDVLSQPPSEQLEQDVRLLRLGVPGATPQRLQHRESPLAECGAQNFNAASGGGVEALPRLNEAEQLHLYETCGVLLGGGTTAPETTVRWLSAIFEQPLVQLRRLCAPGLMSPRTSQPSGSDEALQQLLTTRAAAVAFHISVVAVVSKGFGNLADEVGRSLDVRTLFSRVMHEALGALPHYGNFVEVRTKTLVLLHRMVETLGEDLAPFLSSSLPELLAGADPKEVQELVALLNQLVLRFKGKLAVPMEHLIHPLTTAIFTHIAALDAAVAAAGADADANAPQSDDVRERHALLRSLSSFVHTLVHNELTSVLASAPNSANVEPMLRLLQQGCVAGPDLQLQRQCFLVLQRLVEDWARAEPGSLTAFDQYVLQDMLPVCFHALSQPHFELKNAAAIQVLDAIAGLQKTLLAKFGDQFVSYLRDRHLPSLGCSTELCAEYALVLCQREESDLRDFLGSLLRRSKTS
;
A
#
# COMPACT_ATOMS: atom_id res chain seq x y z
N MET A 1 -22.24 3.07 39.17
CA MET A 1 -23.53 3.23 38.47
C MET A 1 -24.65 3.45 39.48
N PRO A 2 -25.55 4.42 39.31
CA PRO A 2 -26.74 4.57 40.15
C PRO A 2 -27.62 3.32 40.11
N GLN A 3 -28.26 2.97 41.23
CA GLN A 3 -29.10 1.78 41.35
C GLN A 3 -30.18 1.66 40.25
N GLY A 4 -30.77 2.80 39.84
CA GLY A 4 -31.74 2.84 38.78
C GLY A 4 -31.19 2.38 37.41
N VAL A 5 -29.98 2.81 37.08
CA VAL A 5 -29.31 2.42 35.81
C VAL A 5 -29.00 0.90 35.77
N GLN A 6 -28.56 0.34 36.93
CA GLN A 6 -28.34 -1.11 37.03
C GLN A 6 -29.63 -1.91 36.83
N LEU A 7 -30.74 -1.46 37.38
CA LEU A 7 -32.03 -2.11 37.19
C LEU A 7 -32.50 -2.03 35.74
N SER A 8 -32.38 -0.87 35.09
CA SER A 8 -32.74 -0.67 33.69
C SER A 8 -31.85 -1.52 32.75
N THR A 9 -30.56 -1.63 33.04
CA THR A 9 -29.62 -2.47 32.29
C THR A 9 -29.99 -3.96 32.40
N ARG A 10 -30.29 -4.45 33.61
CA ARG A 10 -30.72 -5.82 33.82
C ARG A 10 -32.06 -6.13 33.15
N PHE A 11 -32.99 -5.18 33.23
CA PHE A 11 -34.26 -5.31 32.52
C PHE A 11 -34.08 -5.33 30.99
N GLY A 12 -33.29 -4.42 30.44
CA GLY A 12 -32.98 -4.38 29.02
C GLY A 12 -32.31 -5.67 28.52
N SER A 13 -31.35 -6.21 29.30
CA SER A 13 -30.68 -7.49 29.01
C SER A 13 -31.66 -8.66 29.04
N LEU A 14 -32.54 -8.71 30.04
CA LEU A 14 -33.57 -9.78 30.15
C LEU A 14 -34.53 -9.76 28.94
N VAL A 15 -35.06 -8.58 28.60
CA VAL A 15 -35.98 -8.44 27.46
C VAL A 15 -35.28 -8.75 26.14
N SER A 16 -34.03 -8.33 25.97
CA SER A 16 -33.22 -8.66 24.77
C SER A 16 -32.97 -10.14 24.63
N THR A 17 -32.61 -10.83 25.72
CA THR A 17 -32.40 -12.29 25.70
C THR A 17 -33.68 -13.05 25.36
N LEU A 18 -34.81 -12.66 26.00
CA LEU A 18 -36.11 -13.25 25.69
C LEU A 18 -36.51 -13.02 24.21
N ALA A 19 -36.26 -11.83 23.70
CA ALA A 19 -36.57 -11.49 22.32
C ALA A 19 -35.71 -12.24 21.31
N LEU A 20 -34.42 -12.51 21.66
CA LEU A 20 -33.54 -13.39 20.86
C LEU A 20 -34.08 -14.80 20.78
N GLU A 21 -34.52 -15.38 21.88
CA GLU A 21 -35.11 -16.72 21.91
C GLU A 21 -36.42 -16.79 21.09
N LEU A 22 -37.27 -15.77 21.20
CA LEU A 22 -38.48 -15.67 20.39
C LEU A 22 -38.15 -15.56 18.88
N LEU A 23 -37.11 -14.80 18.55
CA LEU A 23 -36.65 -14.66 17.17
C LEU A 23 -36.10 -15.98 16.63
N ASP A 24 -35.33 -16.73 17.43
CA ASP A 24 -34.85 -18.08 17.09
C ASP A 24 -35.99 -19.06 16.91
N CYS A 25 -36.99 -19.04 17.78
CA CYS A 25 -38.19 -19.85 17.62
C CYS A 25 -38.92 -19.53 16.31
N TRP A 26 -39.12 -18.26 16.03
CA TRP A 26 -39.78 -17.84 14.78
C TRP A 26 -38.99 -18.31 13.54
N ASP A 27 -37.66 -18.11 13.53
CA ASP A 27 -36.80 -18.56 12.42
C ASP A 27 -36.84 -20.05 12.22
N ARG A 28 -36.66 -20.83 13.27
CA ARG A 28 -36.71 -22.33 13.21
C ARG A 28 -38.07 -22.88 12.75
N LEU A 29 -39.15 -22.26 13.20
CA LEU A 29 -40.50 -22.70 12.82
C LEU A 29 -40.87 -22.31 11.38
N SER A 30 -40.38 -21.16 10.93
CA SER A 30 -40.63 -20.64 9.56
C SER A 30 -39.76 -21.30 8.48
N THR A 31 -38.59 -21.87 8.82
CA THR A 31 -37.63 -22.47 7.88
C THR A 31 -37.71 -24.00 7.77
N ARG A 32 -38.53 -24.68 8.59
CA ARG A 32 -38.70 -26.16 8.52
C ARG A 32 -39.28 -26.59 7.18
N THR A 33 -38.58 -27.49 6.51
CA THR A 33 -38.99 -28.09 5.20
C THR A 33 -40.14 -29.07 5.29
N THR A 34 -40.41 -29.63 6.47
CA THR A 34 -41.58 -30.48 6.74
C THR A 34 -42.44 -29.83 7.81
N PRO A 35 -43.61 -29.25 7.45
CA PRO A 35 -44.51 -28.64 8.42
C PRO A 35 -45.15 -29.71 9.30
N ALA A 36 -44.81 -29.75 10.59
CA ALA A 36 -45.67 -30.36 11.56
C ALA A 36 -47.01 -29.56 11.63
N ALA A 37 -48.13 -30.20 11.85
CA ALA A 37 -49.46 -29.57 11.82
C ALA A 37 -49.59 -28.31 12.68
N ASP A 38 -48.79 -28.18 13.73
CA ASP A 38 -48.79 -27.05 14.68
C ASP A 38 -47.69 -26.00 14.42
N SER A 39 -46.82 -26.17 13.41
CA SER A 39 -45.67 -25.26 13.20
C SER A 39 -46.09 -23.85 12.74
N GLY A 40 -47.10 -23.72 11.94
CA GLY A 40 -47.65 -22.45 11.45
C GLY A 40 -48.24 -21.57 12.56
N PRO A 41 -49.17 -22.07 13.37
CA PRO A 41 -49.75 -21.33 14.49
C PRO A 41 -48.68 -20.92 15.54
N MET A 42 -47.69 -21.77 15.81
CA MET A 42 -46.62 -21.46 16.74
C MET A 42 -45.67 -20.39 16.21
N ALA A 43 -45.33 -20.41 14.92
CA ALA A 43 -44.52 -19.34 14.28
C ALA A 43 -45.24 -17.98 14.34
N SER A 44 -46.55 -17.95 14.06
CA SER A 44 -47.37 -16.74 14.19
C SER A 44 -47.41 -16.21 15.61
N LYS A 45 -47.52 -17.08 16.62
CA LYS A 45 -47.52 -16.70 18.03
C LYS A 45 -46.17 -16.15 18.49
N ALA A 46 -45.07 -16.77 18.00
CA ALA A 46 -43.71 -16.27 18.30
C ALA A 46 -43.48 -14.86 17.71
N SER A 47 -43.90 -14.66 16.45
CA SER A 47 -43.87 -13.35 15.79
C SER A 47 -44.72 -12.30 16.50
N GLU A 48 -45.94 -12.67 16.97
CA GLU A 48 -46.80 -11.76 17.74
C GLU A 48 -46.16 -11.36 19.08
N LEU A 49 -45.63 -12.32 19.85
CA LEU A 49 -44.93 -12.04 21.10
C LEU A 49 -43.73 -11.14 20.86
N LEU A 50 -42.98 -11.37 19.81
CA LEU A 50 -41.86 -10.53 19.43
C LEU A 50 -42.30 -9.09 19.11
N ARG A 51 -43.39 -8.92 18.34
CA ARG A 51 -43.96 -7.59 18.08
C ARG A 51 -44.39 -6.88 19.35
N ARG A 52 -44.90 -7.58 20.33
CA ARG A 52 -45.28 -7.00 21.65
C ARG A 52 -44.05 -6.62 22.48
N ALA A 53 -42.93 -7.30 22.34
CA ALA A 53 -41.68 -6.96 23.03
C ALA A 53 -40.95 -5.75 22.40
N MET A 54 -41.14 -5.50 21.09
CA MET A 54 -40.45 -4.43 20.37
C MET A 54 -40.56 -3.04 20.99
N PRO A 55 -41.74 -2.55 21.44
CA PRO A 55 -41.82 -1.21 22.07
C PRO A 55 -40.95 -1.07 23.32
N MET A 56 -40.82 -2.13 24.13
CA MET A 56 -39.96 -2.12 25.33
C MET A 56 -38.48 -2.06 24.93
N LEU A 57 -38.08 -2.83 23.94
CA LEU A 57 -36.70 -2.84 23.42
C LEU A 57 -36.32 -1.49 22.80
N LEU A 58 -37.21 -0.89 22.02
CA LEU A 58 -37.01 0.44 21.46
C LEU A 58 -36.99 1.55 22.54
N SER A 59 -37.77 1.41 23.61
CA SER A 59 -37.65 2.28 24.77
C SER A 59 -36.31 2.15 25.51
N CYS A 60 -35.79 0.92 25.65
CA CYS A 60 -34.44 0.69 26.20
C CYS A 60 -33.35 1.26 25.29
N LEU A 61 -33.49 1.12 23.96
CA LEU A 61 -32.55 1.73 23.00
C LEU A 61 -32.56 3.28 23.11
N ALA A 62 -33.71 3.87 23.33
CA ALA A 62 -33.88 5.31 23.43
C ALA A 62 -33.54 5.89 24.83
N ALA A 63 -33.17 5.03 25.82
CA ALA A 63 -32.79 5.46 27.14
C ALA A 63 -31.58 6.41 27.12
N ASP A 64 -31.53 7.37 28.04
CA ASP A 64 -30.47 8.37 28.09
C ASP A 64 -29.10 7.70 28.33
N GLU A 65 -29.05 6.71 29.19
CA GLU A 65 -27.82 5.96 29.51
C GLU A 65 -27.39 5.01 28.39
N LEU A 66 -26.20 5.21 27.87
CA LEU A 66 -25.65 4.47 26.73
C LEU A 66 -25.54 2.95 27.02
N VAL A 67 -25.23 2.58 28.28
CA VAL A 67 -25.11 1.18 28.71
C VAL A 67 -26.45 0.45 28.60
N VAL A 68 -27.59 1.11 28.90
CA VAL A 68 -28.93 0.54 28.74
C VAL A 68 -29.26 0.36 27.26
N SER A 69 -28.95 1.37 26.42
CA SER A 69 -29.14 1.30 24.97
C SER A 69 -28.35 0.15 24.34
N ALA A 70 -27.09 -0.03 24.76
CA ALA A 70 -26.19 -1.05 24.22
C ALA A 70 -26.70 -2.49 24.45
N CYS A 71 -27.45 -2.76 25.55
CA CYS A 71 -28.02 -4.08 25.83
C CYS A 71 -28.97 -4.59 24.75
N THR A 72 -29.55 -3.70 23.93
CA THR A 72 -30.52 -4.06 22.89
C THR A 72 -29.90 -4.33 21.52
N LEU A 73 -28.68 -3.88 21.27
CA LEU A 73 -28.05 -3.89 19.96
C LEU A 73 -27.93 -5.31 19.36
N SER A 74 -27.50 -6.29 20.16
CA SER A 74 -27.35 -7.67 19.71
C SER A 74 -28.66 -8.27 19.17
N PHE A 75 -29.76 -8.03 19.87
CA PHE A 75 -31.07 -8.43 19.41
C PHE A 75 -31.48 -7.68 18.13
N LEU A 76 -31.33 -6.35 18.11
CA LEU A 76 -31.75 -5.53 16.97
C LEU A 76 -30.97 -5.87 15.69
N HIS A 77 -29.67 -6.16 15.80
CA HIS A 77 -28.89 -6.68 14.68
C HIS A 77 -29.41 -8.02 14.16
N SER A 78 -29.68 -8.93 15.08
CA SER A 78 -30.24 -10.26 14.73
C SER A 78 -31.62 -10.12 14.11
N TYR A 79 -32.48 -9.27 14.65
CA TYR A 79 -33.83 -9.01 14.16
C TYR A 79 -33.82 -8.47 12.71
N VAL A 80 -33.09 -7.38 12.48
CA VAL A 80 -32.96 -6.79 11.13
C VAL A 80 -32.33 -7.76 10.14
N GLY A 81 -31.28 -8.49 10.57
CA GLY A 81 -30.61 -9.47 9.73
C GLY A 81 -31.52 -10.65 9.31
N ARG A 82 -32.44 -11.06 10.21
CA ARG A 82 -33.38 -12.17 9.94
C ARG A 82 -34.63 -11.72 9.19
N LEU A 83 -35.10 -10.49 9.36
CA LEU A 83 -36.21 -9.95 8.58
C LEU A 83 -36.01 -10.13 7.09
N ARG A 84 -34.81 -9.92 6.58
CA ARG A 84 -34.46 -10.13 5.18
C ARG A 84 -34.70 -11.55 4.68
N LYS A 85 -34.63 -12.55 5.56
CA LYS A 85 -34.80 -13.98 5.25
C LYS A 85 -36.22 -14.45 5.48
N LEU A 86 -36.89 -13.94 6.52
CA LEU A 86 -38.18 -14.40 7.00
C LEU A 86 -39.34 -13.74 6.28
N VAL A 87 -39.19 -12.45 5.90
CA VAL A 87 -40.24 -11.71 5.17
C VAL A 87 -40.21 -12.10 3.70
N ARG A 88 -41.32 -12.62 3.21
CA ARG A 88 -41.46 -13.13 1.83
C ARG A 88 -42.32 -12.24 0.93
N SER A 89 -43.05 -11.31 1.51
CA SER A 89 -43.96 -10.42 0.77
C SER A 89 -43.90 -8.99 1.28
N PRO A 90 -44.21 -7.98 0.42
CA PRO A 90 -44.32 -6.59 0.85
C PRO A 90 -45.36 -6.37 1.95
N ALA A 91 -46.44 -7.18 2.00
CA ALA A 91 -47.48 -7.09 3.03
C ALA A 91 -46.93 -7.51 4.42
N GLU A 92 -46.13 -8.58 4.46
CA GLU A 92 -45.47 -9.00 5.71
C GLU A 92 -44.47 -7.93 6.18
N LEU A 93 -43.71 -7.30 5.26
CA LEU A 93 -42.77 -6.23 5.60
C LEU A 93 -43.50 -5.02 6.20
N ALA A 94 -44.68 -4.67 5.68
CA ALA A 94 -45.47 -3.56 6.18
C ALA A 94 -45.90 -3.74 7.66
N GLU A 95 -46.06 -4.99 8.15
CA GLU A 95 -46.30 -5.23 9.57
C GLU A 95 -45.16 -4.85 10.49
N HIS A 96 -43.91 -4.86 9.98
CA HIS A 96 -42.70 -4.49 10.71
C HIS A 96 -42.29 -3.03 10.50
N GLU A 97 -42.87 -2.33 9.54
CA GLU A 97 -42.51 -0.95 9.17
C GLU A 97 -42.57 0.01 10.34
N PRO A 98 -43.62 0.03 11.23
CA PRO A 98 -43.65 0.92 12.40
C PRO A 98 -42.49 0.71 13.35
N HIS A 99 -42.04 -0.54 13.54
CA HIS A 99 -40.88 -0.87 14.38
C HIS A 99 -39.59 -0.38 13.76
N LEU A 100 -39.39 -0.57 12.44
CA LEU A 100 -38.24 -0.08 11.71
C LEU A 100 -38.20 1.46 11.71
N GLN A 101 -39.33 2.13 11.58
CA GLN A 101 -39.42 3.59 11.66
C GLN A 101 -39.01 4.10 13.04
N HIS A 102 -39.54 3.52 14.12
CA HIS A 102 -39.15 3.89 15.48
C HIS A 102 -37.66 3.59 15.76
N LEU A 103 -37.15 2.49 15.21
CA LEU A 103 -35.72 2.16 15.27
C LEU A 103 -34.86 3.25 14.61
N LEU A 104 -35.22 3.70 13.40
CA LEU A 104 -34.50 4.78 12.71
C LEU A 104 -34.52 6.08 13.51
N ILE A 105 -35.64 6.44 14.11
CA ILE A 105 -35.76 7.64 14.98
C ILE A 105 -34.85 7.50 16.20
N ALA A 106 -34.87 6.34 16.86
CA ALA A 106 -34.04 6.14 18.06
C ALA A 106 -32.53 6.15 17.69
N LEU A 107 -32.14 5.52 16.58
CA LEU A 107 -30.76 5.56 16.10
C LEU A 107 -30.30 6.97 15.75
N ALA A 108 -31.14 7.77 15.09
CA ALA A 108 -30.83 9.16 14.78
C ALA A 108 -30.59 10.00 16.06
N ARG A 109 -31.48 9.87 17.05
CA ARG A 109 -31.33 10.56 18.34
C ARG A 109 -30.08 10.13 19.10
N LYS A 110 -29.81 8.85 19.17
CA LYS A 110 -28.64 8.29 19.87
C LYS A 110 -27.31 8.52 19.12
N SER A 111 -27.37 8.99 17.87
CA SER A 111 -26.19 9.38 17.09
C SER A 111 -25.83 10.87 17.25
N LEU A 112 -26.65 11.67 17.94
CA LEU A 112 -26.30 13.05 18.27
C LEU A 112 -25.10 13.07 19.22
N TYR A 113 -24.10 13.89 18.90
CA TYR A 113 -23.00 14.14 19.81
C TYR A 113 -23.48 14.79 21.10
N PRO A 114 -22.94 14.37 22.27
CA PRO A 114 -23.11 15.12 23.50
C PRO A 114 -22.66 16.58 23.38
N ASP A 115 -23.24 17.50 24.14
CA ASP A 115 -22.89 18.93 24.07
C ASP A 115 -21.44 19.21 24.52
N ASP A 116 -20.87 18.35 25.36
CA ASP A 116 -19.53 18.40 25.94
C ASP A 116 -18.52 17.50 25.21
N PHE A 117 -18.85 16.93 24.02
CA PHE A 117 -17.99 16.04 23.28
C PHE A 117 -16.71 16.75 22.80
N ASP A 118 -15.54 16.28 23.27
CA ASP A 118 -14.24 16.78 22.84
C ASP A 118 -13.66 15.94 21.69
N PHE A 119 -13.48 16.59 20.54
CA PHE A 119 -12.89 15.94 19.35
C PHE A 119 -11.36 15.83 19.40
N GLU A 120 -10.70 16.50 20.33
CA GLU A 120 -9.24 16.56 20.42
C GLU A 120 -8.68 15.57 21.44
N ASN A 121 -9.41 15.39 22.56
CA ASN A 121 -8.99 14.52 23.66
C ASN A 121 -10.10 13.52 23.97
N GLU A 122 -10.19 12.46 23.21
CA GLU A 122 -11.19 11.40 23.43
C GLU A 122 -10.90 10.65 24.75
N ASP A 123 -11.83 10.71 25.68
CA ASP A 123 -11.81 9.94 26.93
C ASP A 123 -12.61 8.62 26.79
N GLU A 124 -12.71 7.85 27.87
CA GLU A 124 -13.42 6.56 27.87
C GLU A 124 -14.90 6.71 27.50
N SER A 125 -15.55 7.82 27.86
CA SER A 125 -16.97 8.06 27.57
C SER A 125 -17.18 8.34 26.07
N GLU A 126 -16.28 9.08 25.46
CA GLU A 126 -16.28 9.44 24.04
C GLU A 126 -15.94 8.23 23.16
N GLU A 127 -15.00 7.38 23.61
CA GLU A 127 -14.70 6.12 22.96
C GLU A 127 -15.92 5.18 22.96
N LEU A 128 -16.63 5.09 24.08
CA LEU A 128 -17.87 4.30 24.20
C LEU A 128 -18.97 4.87 23.30
N PHE A 129 -19.14 6.19 23.24
CA PHE A 129 -20.09 6.82 22.35
C PHE A 129 -19.75 6.53 20.88
N ASN A 130 -18.49 6.68 20.48
CA ASN A 130 -18.03 6.40 19.13
C ASN A 130 -18.21 4.91 18.76
N ALA A 131 -17.99 4.00 19.70
CA ALA A 131 -18.24 2.57 19.51
C ALA A 131 -19.75 2.29 19.30
N PHE A 132 -20.60 2.84 20.15
CA PHE A 132 -22.05 2.71 20.02
C PHE A 132 -22.55 3.31 18.68
N ARG A 133 -22.04 4.46 18.30
CA ARG A 133 -22.40 5.12 17.04
C ARG A 133 -22.02 4.29 15.80
N ARG A 134 -20.87 3.59 15.83
CA ARG A 134 -20.45 2.64 14.76
C ARG A 134 -21.41 1.44 14.66
N GLU A 135 -21.81 0.87 15.81
CA GLU A 135 -22.80 -0.21 15.86
C GLU A 135 -24.17 0.26 15.35
N GLY A 136 -24.61 1.44 15.78
CA GLY A 136 -25.85 2.09 15.30
C GLY A 136 -25.84 2.32 13.79
N ALA A 137 -24.70 2.76 13.23
CA ALA A 137 -24.54 2.93 11.78
C ALA A 137 -24.67 1.60 11.04
N THR A 138 -24.11 0.52 11.60
CA THR A 138 -24.23 -0.83 11.02
C THR A 138 -25.68 -1.31 11.04
N LEU A 139 -26.39 -1.06 12.12
CA LEU A 139 -27.82 -1.38 12.23
C LEU A 139 -28.67 -0.55 11.27
N PHE A 140 -28.41 0.76 11.15
CA PHE A 140 -29.06 1.64 10.16
C PHE A 140 -28.87 1.12 8.73
N LYS A 141 -27.66 0.72 8.34
CA LYS A 141 -27.39 0.11 7.04
C LYS A 141 -28.13 -1.20 6.85
N GLY A 142 -28.30 -1.97 7.91
CA GLY A 142 -29.14 -3.17 7.92
C GLY A 142 -30.58 -2.86 7.56
N VAL A 143 -31.18 -1.85 8.23
CA VAL A 143 -32.55 -1.38 7.93
C VAL A 143 -32.66 -0.90 6.48
N ALA A 144 -31.70 -0.10 6.00
CA ALA A 144 -31.68 0.39 4.62
C ALA A 144 -31.64 -0.73 3.56
N ARG A 145 -31.02 -1.86 3.89
CA ARG A 145 -31.02 -3.06 3.01
C ARG A 145 -32.34 -3.84 3.05
N VAL A 146 -33.02 -3.85 4.18
CA VAL A 146 -34.32 -4.54 4.35
C VAL A 146 -35.45 -3.72 3.76
N HIS A 147 -35.46 -2.42 4.02
CA HIS A 147 -36.52 -1.51 3.59
C HIS A 147 -35.93 -0.21 3.00
N PRO A 148 -35.39 -0.25 1.75
CA PRO A 148 -34.69 0.89 1.14
C PRO A 148 -35.54 2.16 1.04
N SER A 149 -36.83 2.06 0.69
CA SER A 149 -37.72 3.22 0.54
C SER A 149 -38.00 3.92 1.86
N LEU A 150 -38.22 3.17 2.94
CA LEU A 150 -38.41 3.73 4.27
C LEU A 150 -37.16 4.50 4.73
N ALA A 151 -35.96 3.89 4.58
CA ALA A 151 -34.72 4.51 4.97
C ALA A 151 -34.42 5.78 4.14
N GLN A 152 -34.66 5.75 2.82
CA GLN A 152 -34.50 6.92 1.95
C GLN A 152 -35.43 8.06 2.34
N GLU A 153 -36.70 7.76 2.60
CA GLU A 153 -37.68 8.78 2.97
C GLU A 153 -37.39 9.38 4.35
N PHE A 154 -36.96 8.53 5.29
CA PHE A 154 -36.54 9.00 6.61
C PHE A 154 -35.37 9.98 6.53
N VAL A 155 -34.30 9.62 5.77
CA VAL A 155 -33.13 10.49 5.59
C VAL A 155 -33.50 11.77 4.84
N ARG A 156 -34.34 11.65 3.79
CA ARG A 156 -34.82 12.80 3.03
C ARG A 156 -35.58 13.80 3.93
N ALA A 157 -36.53 13.31 4.71
CA ALA A 157 -37.32 14.15 5.60
C ALA A 157 -36.44 14.82 6.67
N THR A 158 -35.54 14.06 7.29
CA THR A 158 -34.58 14.56 8.29
C THR A 158 -33.69 15.65 7.68
N LEU A 159 -33.07 15.37 6.54
CA LEU A 159 -32.16 16.31 5.87
C LEU A 159 -32.89 17.59 5.46
N GLN A 160 -34.06 17.47 4.81
CA GLN A 160 -34.83 18.64 4.39
C GLN A 160 -35.30 19.52 5.57
N ALA A 161 -35.79 18.91 6.65
CA ALA A 161 -36.17 19.64 7.83
C ALA A 161 -34.99 20.40 8.47
N THR A 162 -33.82 19.73 8.53
CA THR A 162 -32.61 20.34 9.09
C THR A 162 -32.08 21.47 8.21
N LEU A 163 -32.00 21.25 6.88
CA LEU A 163 -31.53 22.29 5.96
C LEU A 163 -32.47 23.51 5.91
N ALA A 164 -33.78 23.30 6.04
CA ALA A 164 -34.76 24.39 6.09
C ALA A 164 -34.68 25.22 7.37
N ALA A 165 -34.16 24.66 8.45
CA ALA A 165 -33.97 25.33 9.75
C ALA A 165 -32.61 26.05 9.88
N LEU A 166 -31.74 26.02 8.88
CA LEU A 166 -30.49 26.76 8.87
C LEU A 166 -30.76 28.28 8.81
N PRO A 167 -30.01 29.14 9.54
CA PRO A 167 -28.81 28.81 10.36
C PRO A 167 -29.12 28.44 11.84
N ASP A 168 -30.37 28.44 12.26
CA ASP A 168 -30.77 28.34 13.68
C ASP A 168 -30.74 26.90 14.25
N VAL A 169 -30.44 25.88 13.43
CA VAL A 169 -30.37 24.50 13.88
C VAL A 169 -29.03 24.21 14.62
N PRO A 170 -29.07 23.46 15.74
CA PRO A 170 -27.85 23.03 16.39
C PRO A 170 -26.95 22.19 15.43
N TRP A 171 -25.65 22.41 15.51
CA TRP A 171 -24.68 21.69 14.64
C TRP A 171 -24.79 20.16 14.72
N THR A 172 -25.12 19.61 15.90
CA THR A 172 -25.32 18.20 16.16
C THR A 172 -26.42 17.58 15.30
N HIS A 173 -27.52 18.33 15.07
CA HIS A 173 -28.63 17.88 14.25
C HIS A 173 -28.27 17.89 12.75
N LEU A 174 -27.56 18.94 12.31
CA LEU A 174 -27.07 19.00 10.94
C LEU A 174 -26.04 17.88 10.68
N GLU A 175 -25.15 17.65 11.62
CA GLU A 175 -24.15 16.56 11.53
C GLU A 175 -24.83 15.20 11.43
N VAL A 176 -25.83 14.90 12.27
CA VAL A 176 -26.57 13.62 12.20
C VAL A 176 -27.32 13.47 10.88
N ALA A 177 -27.93 14.54 10.36
CA ALA A 177 -28.58 14.47 9.05
C ALA A 177 -27.60 14.11 7.94
N LEU A 178 -26.40 14.70 7.96
CA LEU A 178 -25.29 14.34 7.05
C LEU A 178 -24.77 12.93 7.30
N PHE A 179 -24.64 12.52 8.56
CA PHE A 179 -24.21 11.18 8.95
C PHE A 179 -25.15 10.10 8.42
N LEU A 180 -26.46 10.30 8.56
CA LEU A 180 -27.46 9.37 8.03
C LEU A 180 -27.41 9.31 6.50
N LEU A 181 -27.27 10.45 5.81
CA LEU A 181 -27.04 10.49 4.37
C LEU A 181 -25.77 9.74 4.00
N PHE A 182 -24.67 9.99 4.72
CA PHE A 182 -23.39 9.30 4.47
C PHE A 182 -23.50 7.78 4.63
N GLN A 183 -24.21 7.29 5.65
CA GLN A 183 -24.40 5.85 5.89
C GLN A 183 -25.39 5.20 4.90
N LEU A 184 -26.36 5.95 4.38
CA LEU A 184 -27.39 5.45 3.49
C LEU A 184 -26.79 4.81 2.23
N GLY A 185 -25.70 5.36 1.68
CA GLY A 185 -25.08 4.87 0.46
C GLY A 185 -24.50 3.46 0.51
N GLU A 186 -24.20 2.93 1.68
CA GLU A 186 -23.78 1.54 1.83
C GLU A 186 -24.99 0.56 1.91
N GLY A 187 -26.15 1.08 2.23
CA GLY A 187 -27.39 0.31 2.31
C GLY A 187 -28.18 0.24 0.99
N LEU A 188 -27.98 1.23 0.11
CA LEU A 188 -28.73 1.34 -1.12
C LEU A 188 -28.14 0.54 -2.29
N PRO A 189 -29.01 -0.02 -3.18
CA PRO A 189 -28.57 -0.54 -4.47
C PRO A 189 -27.93 0.57 -5.32
N GLU A 190 -26.89 0.22 -6.08
CA GLU A 190 -26.17 1.17 -6.95
C GLU A 190 -27.09 1.87 -7.97
N ALA A 191 -28.11 1.17 -8.45
CA ALA A 191 -29.12 1.71 -9.36
C ALA A 191 -29.85 2.91 -8.75
N SER A 192 -30.18 2.87 -7.46
CA SER A 192 -30.87 3.95 -6.76
C SER A 192 -30.01 5.22 -6.61
N VAL A 193 -28.70 5.05 -6.52
CA VAL A 193 -27.75 6.17 -6.45
C VAL A 193 -27.55 6.82 -7.83
N ARG A 194 -27.71 6.04 -8.91
CA ARG A 194 -27.55 6.53 -10.30
C ARG A 194 -28.84 7.11 -10.88
N ASP A 195 -29.98 6.84 -10.27
CA ASP A 195 -31.27 7.33 -10.77
C ASP A 195 -31.36 8.86 -10.64
N LYS A 196 -31.35 9.56 -11.79
CA LYS A 196 -31.40 11.02 -11.87
C LYS A 196 -32.73 11.63 -11.38
N SER A 197 -33.80 10.84 -11.32
CA SER A 197 -35.12 11.25 -10.81
C SER A 197 -35.37 10.77 -9.39
N GLY A 198 -34.47 10.00 -8.80
CA GLY A 198 -34.63 9.35 -7.53
C GLY A 198 -34.51 10.29 -6.32
N VAL A 199 -34.98 9.84 -5.18
CA VAL A 199 -34.94 10.57 -3.89
C VAL A 199 -33.52 10.97 -3.52
N PHE A 200 -32.55 10.11 -3.79
CA PHE A 200 -31.13 10.36 -3.50
C PHE A 200 -30.59 11.57 -4.27
N GLN A 201 -30.95 11.72 -5.54
CA GLN A 201 -30.61 12.85 -6.36
C GLN A 201 -31.08 14.18 -5.75
N HIS A 202 -32.32 14.22 -5.28
CA HIS A 202 -32.89 15.41 -4.63
C HIS A 202 -32.17 15.75 -3.33
N MET A 203 -31.77 14.74 -2.52
CA MET A 203 -31.03 14.96 -1.28
C MET A 203 -29.65 15.57 -1.55
N MET A 204 -28.91 15.05 -2.51
CA MET A 204 -27.59 15.58 -2.87
C MET A 204 -27.68 16.99 -3.47
N THR A 205 -28.66 17.24 -4.32
CA THR A 205 -28.91 18.57 -4.88
C THR A 205 -29.25 19.58 -3.78
N ALA A 206 -30.13 19.22 -2.84
CA ALA A 206 -30.50 20.07 -1.70
C ALA A 206 -29.26 20.37 -0.83
N LEU A 207 -28.45 19.38 -0.51
CA LEU A 207 -27.22 19.56 0.26
C LEU A 207 -26.24 20.52 -0.41
N LEU A 208 -25.92 20.30 -1.69
CA LEU A 208 -24.94 21.11 -2.43
C LEU A 208 -25.42 22.54 -2.70
N SER A 209 -26.73 22.75 -2.73
CA SER A 209 -27.34 24.10 -2.89
C SER A 209 -27.57 24.84 -1.56
N SER A 210 -27.28 24.17 -0.44
CA SER A 210 -27.48 24.74 0.90
C SER A 210 -26.21 25.40 1.46
N PRO A 211 -26.30 26.25 2.48
CA PRO A 211 -25.14 26.82 3.17
C PRO A 211 -24.42 25.81 4.11
N ALA A 212 -24.80 24.53 4.14
CA ALA A 212 -24.25 23.54 5.03
C ALA A 212 -22.72 23.38 4.85
N SER A 213 -22.19 23.56 3.61
CA SER A 213 -20.75 23.53 3.35
C SER A 213 -19.95 24.65 4.03
N ALA A 214 -20.59 25.74 4.41
CA ALA A 214 -20.00 26.90 5.09
C ALA A 214 -20.23 26.89 6.61
N HIS A 215 -20.80 25.83 7.16
CA HIS A 215 -21.05 25.72 8.60
C HIS A 215 -19.74 25.76 9.40
N PRO A 216 -19.65 26.55 10.51
CA PRO A 216 -18.39 26.78 11.21
C PRO A 216 -17.86 25.55 11.97
N HIS A 217 -18.71 24.59 12.33
CA HIS A 217 -18.33 23.45 13.15
C HIS A 217 -17.59 22.38 12.35
N GLN A 218 -16.40 21.94 12.85
CA GLN A 218 -15.51 20.97 12.17
C GLN A 218 -16.18 19.63 11.83
N GLY A 219 -17.03 19.10 12.72
CA GLY A 219 -17.71 17.83 12.49
C GLY A 219 -18.66 17.87 11.28
N VAL A 220 -19.36 18.99 11.09
CA VAL A 220 -20.22 19.21 9.92
C VAL A 220 -19.40 19.36 8.64
N GLN A 221 -18.32 20.16 8.69
CA GLN A 221 -17.45 20.38 7.54
C GLN A 221 -16.79 19.07 7.08
N LEU A 222 -16.20 18.31 8.00
CA LEU A 222 -15.57 17.03 7.68
C LEU A 222 -16.56 16.07 7.03
N LEU A 223 -17.74 15.94 7.59
CA LEU A 223 -18.74 15.01 7.09
C LEU A 223 -19.34 15.45 5.74
N PHE A 224 -19.40 16.76 5.48
CA PHE A 224 -19.76 17.29 4.16
C PHE A 224 -18.77 16.80 3.08
N PHE A 225 -17.46 16.96 3.31
CA PHE A 225 -16.43 16.52 2.36
C PHE A 225 -16.37 15.01 2.20
N GLU A 226 -16.50 14.26 3.30
CA GLU A 226 -16.60 12.79 3.26
C GLU A 226 -17.80 12.32 2.42
N THR A 227 -18.95 13.01 2.58
CA THR A 227 -20.17 12.71 1.82
C THR A 227 -19.97 13.01 0.33
N ALA A 228 -19.37 14.15 -0.02
CA ALA A 228 -19.07 14.47 -1.41
C ALA A 228 -18.18 13.42 -2.07
N VAL A 229 -17.11 12.99 -1.39
CA VAL A 229 -16.20 11.95 -1.92
C VAL A 229 -16.90 10.58 -2.03
N ARG A 230 -17.68 10.19 -1.02
CA ARG A 230 -18.44 8.94 -1.04
C ARG A 230 -19.38 8.86 -2.24
N TYR A 231 -20.05 9.95 -2.52
CA TYR A 231 -21.04 10.03 -3.59
C TYR A 231 -20.50 10.60 -4.90
N TYR A 232 -19.22 10.41 -5.21
CA TYR A 232 -18.60 10.88 -6.45
C TYR A 232 -19.39 10.49 -7.71
N ARG A 233 -20.10 9.37 -7.70
CA ARG A 233 -20.96 8.94 -8.83
C ARG A 233 -22.11 9.89 -9.13
N PHE A 234 -22.58 10.64 -8.13
CA PHE A 234 -23.53 11.71 -8.34
C PHE A 234 -22.95 12.80 -9.25
N PHE A 235 -21.71 13.19 -9.02
CA PHE A 235 -21.01 14.20 -9.85
C PHE A 235 -20.71 13.69 -11.26
N LEU A 236 -20.42 12.42 -11.43
CA LEU A 236 -20.27 11.80 -12.76
C LEU A 236 -21.59 11.83 -13.56
N ALA A 237 -22.73 11.65 -12.87
CA ALA A 237 -24.05 11.72 -13.48
C ALA A 237 -24.52 13.19 -13.68
N ASN A 238 -24.03 14.14 -12.90
CA ASN A 238 -24.42 15.55 -12.88
C ASN A 238 -23.19 16.45 -12.87
N PRO A 239 -22.46 16.57 -13.97
CA PRO A 239 -21.21 17.34 -14.05
C PRO A 239 -21.34 18.81 -13.66
N THR A 240 -22.53 19.39 -13.75
CA THR A 240 -22.82 20.80 -13.36
C THR A 240 -22.56 21.09 -11.88
N PHE A 241 -22.61 20.06 -10.99
CA PHE A 241 -22.30 20.22 -9.56
C PHE A 241 -20.82 20.02 -9.24
N LEU A 242 -20.01 19.51 -10.17
CA LEU A 242 -18.59 19.26 -9.96
C LEU A 242 -17.80 20.53 -9.63
N PRO A 243 -17.97 21.67 -10.35
CA PRO A 243 -17.31 22.94 -10.01
C PRO A 243 -17.68 23.44 -8.62
N VAL A 244 -18.94 23.25 -8.19
CA VAL A 244 -19.40 23.66 -6.85
C VAL A 244 -18.66 22.88 -5.77
N ALA A 245 -18.56 21.56 -5.91
CA ALA A 245 -17.83 20.72 -4.94
C ALA A 245 -16.33 21.07 -4.93
N LEU A 246 -15.72 21.26 -6.09
CA LEU A 246 -14.31 21.63 -6.20
C LEU A 246 -14.03 22.99 -5.56
N ALA A 247 -14.91 23.99 -5.77
CA ALA A 247 -14.79 25.29 -5.09
C ALA A 247 -14.80 25.15 -3.58
N CYS A 248 -15.66 24.27 -3.01
CA CYS A 248 -15.67 24.01 -1.56
C CYS A 248 -14.33 23.43 -1.07
N PHE A 249 -13.68 22.54 -1.85
CA PHE A 249 -12.37 22.02 -1.48
C PHE A 249 -11.27 23.08 -1.55
N LEU A 250 -11.31 23.96 -2.54
CA LEU A 250 -10.22 24.89 -2.86
C LEU A 250 -10.28 26.22 -2.10
N ASP A 251 -11.40 26.58 -1.48
CA ASP A 251 -11.59 27.85 -0.76
C ASP A 251 -11.40 27.72 0.76
N GLY A 252 -11.83 28.74 1.52
CA GLY A 252 -11.78 28.82 2.99
C GLY A 252 -12.55 27.73 3.73
N ARG A 253 -13.41 26.98 3.04
CA ARG A 253 -14.12 25.84 3.60
C ARG A 253 -13.25 24.58 3.65
N GLY A 254 -12.33 24.42 2.72
CA GLY A 254 -11.47 23.25 2.55
C GLY A 254 -9.99 23.51 2.83
N LEU A 255 -9.17 23.69 1.75
CA LEU A 255 -7.71 23.83 1.85
C LEU A 255 -7.24 25.08 2.61
N HIS A 256 -8.05 26.13 2.63
CA HIS A 256 -7.79 27.37 3.36
C HIS A 256 -8.56 27.47 4.69
N ASN A 257 -9.06 26.35 5.21
CA ASN A 257 -9.79 26.31 6.47
C ASN A 257 -8.85 26.65 7.64
N GLN A 258 -9.34 27.43 8.58
CA GLN A 258 -8.58 27.82 9.78
C GLN A 258 -8.33 26.62 10.71
N GLN A 259 -9.22 25.63 10.70
CA GLN A 259 -9.07 24.42 11.53
C GLN A 259 -8.12 23.41 10.88
N PRO A 260 -6.96 23.08 11.52
CA PRO A 260 -5.95 22.20 10.94
C PRO A 260 -6.51 20.81 10.59
N ARG A 261 -7.40 20.27 11.41
CA ARG A 261 -8.00 18.94 11.21
C ARG A 261 -8.85 18.90 9.92
N VAL A 262 -9.63 19.92 9.65
CA VAL A 262 -10.44 20.03 8.42
C VAL A 262 -9.53 20.17 7.21
N ARG A 263 -8.54 21.05 7.27
CA ARG A 263 -7.59 21.29 6.19
C ARG A 263 -6.81 20.02 5.81
N SER A 264 -6.23 19.34 6.81
CA SER A 264 -5.49 18.11 6.61
C SER A 264 -6.35 17.03 5.94
N ARG A 265 -7.57 16.88 6.44
CA ARG A 265 -8.50 15.88 5.86
C ARG A 265 -8.93 16.25 4.45
N CYS A 266 -9.13 17.54 4.17
CA CYS A 266 -9.48 18.03 2.83
C CYS A 266 -8.35 17.77 1.81
N CYS A 267 -7.08 17.89 2.17
CA CYS A 267 -5.97 17.56 1.27
C CYS A 267 -6.07 16.10 0.79
N TYR A 268 -6.31 15.17 1.72
CA TYR A 268 -6.49 13.75 1.38
C TYR A 268 -7.77 13.49 0.59
N LEU A 269 -8.88 14.09 0.99
CA LEU A 269 -10.19 13.89 0.34
C LEU A 269 -10.21 14.47 -1.07
N LEU A 270 -9.56 15.61 -1.30
CA LEU A 270 -9.40 16.19 -2.64
C LEU A 270 -8.66 15.25 -3.58
N LEU A 271 -7.55 14.63 -3.11
CA LEU A 271 -6.85 13.62 -3.90
C LEU A 271 -7.77 12.45 -4.29
N ARG A 272 -8.54 11.94 -3.34
CA ARG A 272 -9.51 10.86 -3.63
C ARG A 272 -10.59 11.30 -4.59
N PHE A 273 -11.14 12.49 -4.40
CA PHE A 273 -12.19 13.06 -5.25
C PHE A 273 -11.69 13.27 -6.69
N ALA A 274 -10.50 13.86 -6.84
CA ALA A 274 -9.86 14.06 -8.13
C ALA A 274 -9.64 12.74 -8.88
N LYS A 275 -9.12 11.69 -8.21
CA LYS A 275 -8.97 10.35 -8.81
C LYS A 275 -10.27 9.76 -9.32
N LEU A 276 -11.37 10.01 -8.62
CA LEU A 276 -12.67 9.43 -8.93
C LEU A 276 -13.44 10.22 -10.00
N THR A 277 -13.20 11.54 -10.13
CA THR A 277 -13.94 12.45 -11.03
C THR A 277 -13.14 12.90 -12.24
N LEU A 278 -11.87 12.53 -12.36
CA LEU A 278 -10.94 12.96 -13.40
C LEU A 278 -11.52 12.91 -14.82
N LYS A 279 -12.21 11.81 -15.17
CA LYS A 279 -12.78 11.61 -16.50
C LYS A 279 -13.94 12.57 -16.85
N SER A 280 -14.51 13.22 -15.86
CA SER A 280 -15.64 14.16 -16.00
C SER A 280 -15.22 15.61 -15.80
N THR A 281 -13.95 15.87 -15.53
CA THR A 281 -13.39 17.22 -15.36
C THR A 281 -12.91 17.73 -16.72
N ASP A 282 -13.43 18.87 -17.14
CA ASP A 282 -13.01 19.52 -18.39
C ASP A 282 -11.63 20.19 -18.22
N ALA A 283 -10.95 20.46 -19.35
CA ALA A 283 -9.59 20.99 -19.35
C ALA A 283 -9.46 22.37 -18.66
N ALA A 284 -10.46 23.24 -18.78
CA ALA A 284 -10.42 24.58 -18.16
C ALA A 284 -10.57 24.48 -16.63
N SER A 285 -11.51 23.67 -16.16
CA SER A 285 -11.64 23.37 -14.73
C SER A 285 -10.38 22.74 -14.16
N LEU A 286 -9.74 21.83 -14.90
CA LEU A 286 -8.51 21.17 -14.50
C LEU A 286 -7.36 22.17 -14.35
N GLU A 287 -7.17 23.07 -15.32
CA GLU A 287 -6.15 24.13 -15.24
C GLU A 287 -6.40 25.07 -14.06
N GLY A 288 -7.66 25.43 -13.79
CA GLY A 288 -8.03 26.24 -12.64
C GLY A 288 -7.70 25.58 -11.29
N ILE A 289 -7.98 24.27 -11.17
CA ILE A 289 -7.61 23.49 -9.97
C ILE A 289 -6.09 23.46 -9.79
N ILE A 290 -5.35 23.14 -10.85
CA ILE A 290 -3.88 23.04 -10.78
C ILE A 290 -3.28 24.41 -10.42
N GLY A 291 -3.77 25.51 -11.01
CA GLY A 291 -3.33 26.86 -10.67
C GLY A 291 -3.52 27.16 -9.18
N ALA A 292 -4.70 26.89 -8.63
CA ALA A 292 -4.98 27.07 -7.20
C ALA A 292 -4.08 26.20 -6.30
N LEU A 293 -3.79 24.95 -6.72
CA LEU A 293 -2.90 24.07 -5.94
C LEU A 293 -1.44 24.54 -6.02
N VAL A 294 -0.97 25.01 -7.18
CA VAL A 294 0.39 25.55 -7.33
C VAL A 294 0.58 26.79 -6.48
N ASP A 295 -0.41 27.67 -6.41
CA ASP A 295 -0.37 28.87 -5.53
C ASP A 295 -0.21 28.48 -4.07
N VAL A 296 -0.96 27.48 -3.59
CA VAL A 296 -0.84 26.94 -2.23
C VAL A 296 0.54 26.32 -1.98
N LEU A 297 1.05 25.52 -2.92
CA LEU A 297 2.31 24.79 -2.81
C LEU A 297 3.55 25.67 -3.01
N SER A 298 3.41 26.83 -3.64
CA SER A 298 4.53 27.78 -3.89
C SER A 298 4.91 28.59 -2.65
N GLN A 299 4.12 28.51 -1.56
CA GLN A 299 4.45 29.22 -0.32
C GLN A 299 5.64 28.56 0.38
N PRO A 300 6.70 29.32 0.74
CA PRO A 300 7.88 28.74 1.37
C PRO A 300 7.53 28.12 2.73
N PRO A 301 8.09 26.95 3.06
CA PRO A 301 8.00 26.38 4.40
C PRO A 301 8.74 27.32 5.37
N SER A 302 8.01 27.98 6.26
CA SER A 302 8.52 29.17 6.93
C SER A 302 9.32 28.94 8.19
N GLU A 303 9.11 27.83 8.91
CA GLU A 303 9.79 27.62 10.20
C GLU A 303 11.17 26.98 10.04
N GLN A 304 11.32 26.02 9.16
CA GLN A 304 12.61 25.37 8.91
C GLN A 304 13.61 26.31 8.28
N LEU A 305 13.18 27.15 7.33
CA LEU A 305 14.06 28.13 6.71
C LEU A 305 14.48 29.23 7.69
N GLU A 306 13.57 29.67 8.57
CA GLU A 306 13.90 30.64 9.61
C GLU A 306 14.80 30.04 10.71
N GLN A 307 14.61 28.77 11.08
CA GLN A 307 15.51 28.06 11.99
C GLN A 307 16.88 27.84 11.37
N ASP A 308 16.97 27.44 10.10
CA ASP A 308 18.23 27.35 9.37
C ASP A 308 18.95 28.70 9.27
N VAL A 309 18.23 29.77 9.01
CA VAL A 309 18.80 31.13 9.00
C VAL A 309 19.20 31.61 10.40
N ARG A 310 18.45 31.24 11.45
CA ARG A 310 18.81 31.52 12.83
C ARG A 310 20.07 30.75 13.29
N LEU A 311 20.15 29.48 12.93
CA LEU A 311 21.31 28.62 13.21
C LEU A 311 22.54 29.08 12.43
N LEU A 312 22.40 29.54 11.18
CA LEU A 312 23.46 30.16 10.38
C LEU A 312 23.93 31.50 10.98
N ARG A 313 23.06 32.25 11.64
CA ARG A 313 23.41 33.50 12.36
C ARG A 313 24.14 33.23 13.65
N LEU A 314 24.00 32.06 14.25
CA LEU A 314 24.61 31.74 15.56
C LEU A 314 26.00 31.11 15.45
N GLY A 315 26.52 30.74 14.30
CA GLY A 315 27.70 29.91 14.24
C GLY A 315 28.71 30.07 13.10
N VAL A 316 28.53 30.94 12.10
CA VAL A 316 29.49 31.02 10.98
C VAL A 316 29.93 32.48 10.72
N PRO A 317 31.23 32.82 10.92
CA PRO A 317 31.76 34.11 10.53
C PRO A 317 31.82 34.22 8.98
N GLY A 318 31.08 35.13 8.40
CA GLY A 318 31.22 35.52 6.99
C GLY A 318 30.01 35.38 6.05
N ALA A 319 28.87 34.90 6.50
CA ALA A 319 27.67 34.83 5.68
C ALA A 319 26.91 36.16 5.69
N THR A 320 27.07 36.98 4.66
CA THR A 320 26.20 38.12 4.38
C THR A 320 24.92 37.70 3.71
N PRO A 321 23.74 38.11 4.20
CA PRO A 321 22.46 37.77 3.54
C PRO A 321 22.37 38.62 2.26
N GLN A 322 22.49 37.97 1.10
CA GLN A 322 22.01 38.58 -0.16
C GLN A 322 20.51 38.74 -0.07
N ARG A 323 20.02 39.98 -0.15
CA ARG A 323 18.62 40.34 -0.34
C ARG A 323 18.07 39.54 -1.51
N LEU A 324 17.12 38.64 -1.22
CA LEU A 324 16.26 38.05 -2.24
C LEU A 324 15.43 39.17 -2.86
N GLN A 325 15.85 39.64 -4.03
CA GLN A 325 15.00 40.42 -4.89
C GLN A 325 13.87 39.50 -5.37
N HIS A 326 12.65 39.87 -5.08
CA HIS A 326 11.46 39.28 -5.69
C HIS A 326 11.60 39.38 -7.21
N ARG A 327 11.93 38.24 -7.82
CA ARG A 327 11.78 38.07 -9.25
C ARG A 327 10.31 37.69 -9.44
N GLU A 328 9.56 38.54 -10.10
CA GLU A 328 8.17 38.26 -10.48
C GLU A 328 8.12 36.89 -11.17
N SER A 329 7.28 36.01 -10.62
CA SER A 329 7.10 34.64 -11.17
C SER A 329 6.50 34.75 -12.56
N PRO A 330 6.97 33.94 -13.55
CA PRO A 330 6.35 33.87 -14.89
C PRO A 330 4.85 33.51 -14.87
N LEU A 331 4.31 33.13 -13.69
CA LEU A 331 2.90 32.78 -13.49
C LEU A 331 1.94 33.99 -13.46
N ALA A 332 2.44 35.22 -13.37
CA ALA A 332 1.59 36.42 -13.40
C ALA A 332 0.87 36.65 -14.71
N GLU A 333 1.34 36.04 -15.84
CA GLU A 333 0.72 36.20 -17.18
C GLU A 333 -0.28 35.07 -17.52
N CYS A 334 -0.40 34.00 -16.70
CA CYS A 334 -1.40 32.96 -16.92
C CYS A 334 -2.66 33.25 -16.08
N GLY A 335 -3.53 34.04 -16.64
CA GLY A 335 -4.96 34.20 -16.43
C GLY A 335 -5.55 33.68 -15.11
N ALA A 336 -5.21 34.29 -13.97
CA ALA A 336 -6.05 34.23 -12.77
C ALA A 336 -7.33 35.03 -13.01
N GLN A 337 -8.20 34.55 -13.89
CA GLN A 337 -9.54 35.11 -14.02
C GLN A 337 -10.45 34.47 -12.96
N ASN A 338 -10.66 35.26 -11.88
CA ASN A 338 -11.88 35.27 -11.06
C ASN A 338 -12.30 34.01 -10.31
N PHE A 339 -11.51 33.57 -9.30
CA PHE A 339 -12.09 32.85 -8.17
C PHE A 339 -12.05 33.65 -6.84
N ASN A 340 -11.51 34.86 -6.84
CA ASN A 340 -11.38 35.72 -5.64
C ASN A 340 -12.39 36.89 -5.60
N ALA A 341 -13.66 36.63 -5.87
CA ALA A 341 -14.68 37.69 -5.75
C ALA A 341 -15.74 37.37 -4.69
N ALA A 342 -15.35 37.14 -3.45
CA ALA A 342 -16.24 37.34 -2.28
C ALA A 342 -15.47 37.20 -0.96
N SER A 343 -14.59 38.15 -0.60
CA SER A 343 -14.34 38.50 0.80
C SER A 343 -13.31 39.66 0.85
N GLY A 344 -13.81 40.88 0.99
CA GLY A 344 -13.01 42.02 1.42
C GLY A 344 -12.71 41.84 2.92
N GLY A 345 -11.52 41.51 3.26
CA GLY A 345 -11.02 41.41 4.62
C GLY A 345 -9.53 41.12 4.58
N GLY A 346 -8.72 41.82 5.36
CA GLY A 346 -7.27 41.87 5.32
C GLY A 346 -6.57 40.53 5.04
N VAL A 347 -5.38 40.64 4.42
CA VAL A 347 -4.54 39.49 4.06
C VAL A 347 -4.10 38.75 5.33
N GLU A 348 -4.99 37.89 5.86
CA GLU A 348 -4.58 36.89 6.83
C GLU A 348 -3.68 35.89 6.13
N ALA A 349 -2.50 35.65 6.70
CA ALA A 349 -1.55 34.68 6.17
C ALA A 349 -2.23 33.30 6.07
N LEU A 350 -2.20 32.70 4.88
CA LEU A 350 -2.79 31.40 4.64
C LEU A 350 -2.26 30.37 5.64
N PRO A 351 -3.12 29.50 6.20
CA PRO A 351 -2.68 28.46 7.12
C PRO A 351 -1.66 27.52 6.43
N ARG A 352 -0.55 27.28 7.10
CA ARG A 352 0.54 26.48 6.56
C ARG A 352 0.20 24.99 6.52
N LEU A 353 0.57 24.33 5.42
CA LEU A 353 0.41 22.90 5.23
C LEU A 353 1.64 22.14 5.77
N ASN A 354 1.41 21.03 6.47
CA ASN A 354 2.48 20.11 6.81
C ASN A 354 2.94 19.29 5.58
N GLU A 355 4.04 18.56 5.70
CA GLU A 355 4.62 17.79 4.58
C GLU A 355 3.64 16.74 4.02
N ALA A 356 2.90 16.02 4.87
CA ALA A 356 1.94 15.02 4.45
C ALA A 356 0.77 15.63 3.65
N GLU A 357 0.28 16.78 4.11
CA GLU A 357 -0.76 17.57 3.41
C GLU A 357 -0.26 18.01 2.03
N GLN A 358 0.95 18.57 1.96
CA GLN A 358 1.57 18.97 0.70
C GLN A 358 1.74 17.79 -0.26
N LEU A 359 2.21 16.62 0.20
CA LEU A 359 2.37 15.44 -0.64
C LEU A 359 1.04 14.97 -1.25
N HIS A 360 -0.09 15.08 -0.52
CA HIS A 360 -1.41 14.80 -1.09
C HIS A 360 -1.76 15.76 -2.23
N LEU A 361 -1.44 17.06 -2.09
CA LEU A 361 -1.71 18.04 -3.14
C LEU A 361 -0.79 17.87 -4.34
N TYR A 362 0.50 17.58 -4.14
CA TYR A 362 1.43 17.25 -5.22
C TYR A 362 0.97 15.98 -5.99
N GLU A 363 0.52 14.95 -5.27
CA GLU A 363 -0.06 13.76 -5.91
C GLU A 363 -1.34 14.11 -6.70
N THR A 364 -2.17 15.01 -6.17
CA THR A 364 -3.37 15.48 -6.88
C THR A 364 -3.00 16.16 -8.19
N CYS A 365 -2.03 17.06 -8.20
CA CYS A 365 -1.52 17.70 -9.42
C CYS A 365 -1.02 16.67 -10.43
N GLY A 366 -0.22 15.69 -9.97
CA GLY A 366 0.29 14.61 -10.82
C GLY A 366 -0.83 13.79 -11.47
N VAL A 367 -1.83 13.38 -10.69
CA VAL A 367 -2.99 12.61 -11.17
C VAL A 367 -3.82 13.40 -12.19
N LEU A 368 -4.07 14.68 -11.92
CA LEU A 368 -4.83 15.55 -12.83
C LEU A 368 -4.12 15.72 -14.17
N LEU A 369 -2.81 15.98 -14.15
CA LEU A 369 -2.01 16.18 -15.39
C LEU A 369 -1.79 14.87 -16.15
N GLY A 370 -1.63 13.76 -15.44
CA GLY A 370 -1.42 12.44 -16.04
C GLY A 370 -2.68 11.83 -16.66
N GLY A 371 -3.87 12.36 -16.37
CA GLY A 371 -5.15 11.84 -16.85
C GLY A 371 -5.43 11.97 -18.34
N GLY A 372 -4.55 12.62 -19.08
CA GLY A 372 -4.58 12.62 -20.54
C GLY A 372 -5.53 13.61 -21.21
N THR A 373 -6.19 14.47 -20.44
CA THR A 373 -7.15 15.47 -20.96
C THR A 373 -6.51 16.79 -21.37
N THR A 374 -5.27 17.04 -20.95
CA THR A 374 -4.49 18.26 -21.27
C THR A 374 -3.52 18.06 -22.44
N ALA A 375 -3.27 19.13 -23.19
CA ALA A 375 -2.25 19.13 -24.24
C ALA A 375 -0.84 18.90 -23.66
N PRO A 376 0.07 18.24 -24.39
CA PRO A 376 1.43 17.96 -23.92
C PRO A 376 2.19 19.21 -23.46
N GLU A 377 2.12 20.30 -24.21
CA GLU A 377 2.80 21.55 -23.86
C GLU A 377 2.26 22.15 -22.57
N THR A 378 0.94 22.10 -22.37
CA THR A 378 0.29 22.54 -21.12
C THR A 378 0.71 21.68 -19.96
N THR A 379 0.79 20.36 -20.16
CA THR A 379 1.26 19.41 -19.14
C THR A 379 2.70 19.72 -18.71
N VAL A 380 3.62 19.94 -19.67
CA VAL A 380 5.02 20.30 -19.39
C VAL A 380 5.13 21.64 -18.66
N ARG A 381 4.33 22.64 -19.08
CA ARG A 381 4.29 23.95 -18.41
C ARG A 381 3.91 23.83 -16.94
N TRP A 382 2.82 23.12 -16.64
CA TRP A 382 2.35 22.95 -15.27
C TRP A 382 3.29 22.06 -14.43
N LEU A 383 3.81 20.97 -14.99
CA LEU A 383 4.82 20.16 -14.30
C LEU A 383 6.08 20.97 -13.98
N SER A 384 6.53 21.85 -14.89
CA SER A 384 7.68 22.73 -14.66
C SER A 384 7.41 23.67 -13.49
N ALA A 385 6.21 24.26 -13.41
CA ALA A 385 5.80 25.12 -12.31
C ALA A 385 5.72 24.35 -10.96
N ILE A 386 5.17 23.12 -10.97
CA ILE A 386 5.06 22.26 -9.78
C ILE A 386 6.44 21.88 -9.24
N PHE A 387 7.39 21.58 -10.13
CA PHE A 387 8.74 21.17 -9.73
C PHE A 387 9.69 22.34 -9.42
N GLU A 388 9.33 23.58 -9.77
CA GLU A 388 10.21 24.74 -9.59
C GLU A 388 10.69 24.89 -8.15
N GLN A 389 9.77 24.98 -7.18
CA GLN A 389 10.10 25.14 -5.75
C GLN A 389 10.88 23.95 -5.19
N PRO A 390 10.43 22.69 -5.36
CA PRO A 390 11.21 21.53 -4.91
C PRO A 390 12.63 21.51 -5.45
N LEU A 391 12.86 21.82 -6.73
CA LEU A 391 14.18 21.82 -7.33
C LEU A 391 15.05 22.98 -6.83
N VAL A 392 14.48 24.17 -6.62
CA VAL A 392 15.19 25.32 -6.03
C VAL A 392 15.66 24.96 -4.63
N GLN A 393 14.82 24.32 -3.81
CA GLN A 393 15.19 23.90 -2.47
C GLN A 393 16.27 22.80 -2.48
N LEU A 394 16.15 21.79 -3.34
CA LEU A 394 17.19 20.77 -3.49
C LEU A 394 18.55 21.39 -3.86
N ARG A 395 18.59 22.30 -4.83
CA ARG A 395 19.84 23.01 -5.20
C ARG A 395 20.41 23.81 -4.02
N ARG A 396 19.55 24.48 -3.23
CA ARG A 396 20.01 25.23 -2.02
C ARG A 396 20.59 24.29 -0.97
N LEU A 397 19.94 23.16 -0.71
CA LEU A 397 20.41 22.16 0.26
C LEU A 397 21.73 21.50 -0.17
N CYS A 398 21.95 21.35 -1.48
CA CYS A 398 23.17 20.77 -2.06
C CYS A 398 24.25 21.80 -2.45
N ALA A 399 24.06 23.11 -2.16
CA ALA A 399 24.99 24.14 -2.59
C ALA A 399 26.39 23.99 -1.95
N PRO A 400 27.49 24.20 -2.73
CA PRO A 400 28.86 24.20 -2.19
C PRO A 400 29.03 25.26 -1.11
N GLY A 401 29.64 24.92 0.03
CA GLY A 401 29.85 25.81 1.18
C GLY A 401 28.99 25.49 2.40
N LEU A 402 27.98 24.61 2.23
CA LEU A 402 27.32 23.95 3.34
C LEU A 402 28.06 22.63 3.58
N MET A 403 28.67 22.45 4.77
CA MET A 403 29.57 21.32 5.10
C MET A 403 28.97 20.00 4.57
N SER A 404 29.76 19.30 3.76
CA SER A 404 29.40 17.96 3.32
C SER A 404 29.43 17.00 4.51
N PRO A 405 28.35 16.25 4.80
CA PRO A 405 28.28 15.29 5.91
C PRO A 405 29.36 14.20 5.86
N ARG A 406 29.95 13.96 4.69
CA ARG A 406 30.94 12.90 4.46
C ARG A 406 32.37 13.23 4.94
N THR A 407 32.70 14.49 5.24
CA THR A 407 34.08 14.90 5.52
C THR A 407 34.44 15.06 7.00
N SER A 408 33.47 14.95 7.91
CA SER A 408 33.74 15.02 9.34
C SER A 408 33.03 13.87 10.08
N GLN A 409 33.85 12.90 10.59
CA GLN A 409 33.37 12.10 11.71
C GLN A 409 33.12 13.05 12.87
N PRO A 410 31.93 13.08 13.49
CA PRO A 410 31.66 13.99 14.60
C PRO A 410 32.56 13.60 15.79
N SER A 411 33.47 14.43 16.12
CA SER A 411 34.09 14.44 17.46
C SER A 411 33.02 14.93 18.44
N GLY A 412 32.78 14.22 19.52
CA GLY A 412 31.68 14.25 20.49
C GLY A 412 31.22 15.59 21.11
N SER A 413 31.23 16.69 20.38
CA SER A 413 30.78 18.03 20.80
C SER A 413 29.70 18.66 19.89
N ASP A 414 29.14 17.93 18.90
CA ASP A 414 28.34 18.54 17.84
C ASP A 414 26.90 17.95 17.68
N GLU A 415 26.16 17.78 18.77
CA GLU A 415 24.73 17.41 18.71
C GLU A 415 23.92 18.39 17.84
N ALA A 416 24.21 19.68 17.93
CA ALA A 416 23.52 20.70 17.15
C ALA A 416 23.80 20.59 15.65
N LEU A 417 25.04 20.25 15.25
CA LEU A 417 25.41 20.03 13.86
C LEU A 417 24.73 18.75 13.33
N GLN A 418 24.72 17.67 14.10
CA GLN A 418 24.08 16.43 13.75
C GLN A 418 22.56 16.63 13.56
N GLN A 419 21.93 17.38 14.45
CA GLN A 419 20.51 17.70 14.36
C GLN A 419 20.18 18.56 13.12
N LEU A 420 21.04 19.54 12.80
CA LEU A 420 20.91 20.35 11.59
C LEU A 420 21.01 19.49 10.32
N LEU A 421 22.00 18.58 10.26
CA LEU A 421 22.19 17.69 9.12
C LEU A 421 21.00 16.72 8.96
N THR A 422 20.46 16.19 10.05
CA THR A 422 19.28 15.34 10.05
C THR A 422 18.05 16.09 9.53
N THR A 423 17.85 17.33 9.99
CA THR A 423 16.74 18.18 9.53
C THR A 423 16.84 18.48 8.02
N ARG A 424 18.06 18.75 7.53
CA ARG A 424 18.30 18.95 6.09
C ARG A 424 18.09 17.67 5.28
N ALA A 425 18.54 16.53 5.79
CA ALA A 425 18.30 15.24 5.16
C ALA A 425 16.80 14.93 5.05
N ALA A 426 16.01 15.22 6.08
CA ALA A 426 14.55 15.10 6.04
C ALA A 426 13.94 16.03 4.97
N ALA A 427 14.40 17.27 4.87
CA ALA A 427 13.94 18.19 3.82
C ALA A 427 14.30 17.69 2.40
N VAL A 428 15.52 17.14 2.22
CA VAL A 428 15.90 16.50 0.94
C VAL A 428 14.98 15.31 0.63
N ALA A 429 14.75 14.44 1.60
CA ALA A 429 13.88 13.28 1.48
C ALA A 429 12.43 13.68 1.11
N PHE A 430 11.94 14.78 1.71
CA PHE A 430 10.64 15.35 1.34
C PHE A 430 10.60 15.77 -0.13
N HIS A 431 11.56 16.54 -0.63
CA HIS A 431 11.58 17.01 -2.01
C HIS A 431 11.75 15.86 -3.02
N ILE A 432 12.51 14.83 -2.69
CA ILE A 432 12.57 13.58 -3.47
C ILE A 432 11.18 12.91 -3.49
N SER A 433 10.48 12.87 -2.36
CA SER A 433 9.14 12.31 -2.25
C SER A 433 8.13 13.08 -3.11
N VAL A 434 8.27 14.40 -3.25
CA VAL A 434 7.43 15.22 -4.15
C VAL A 434 7.53 14.70 -5.58
N VAL A 435 8.74 14.46 -6.09
CA VAL A 435 8.92 13.92 -7.45
C VAL A 435 8.25 12.55 -7.59
N ALA A 436 8.41 11.68 -6.58
CA ALA A 436 7.81 10.36 -6.57
C ALA A 436 6.28 10.38 -6.55
N VAL A 437 5.64 11.29 -5.81
CA VAL A 437 4.17 11.35 -5.75
C VAL A 437 3.56 11.99 -7.00
N VAL A 438 4.19 13.01 -7.58
CA VAL A 438 3.74 13.62 -8.84
C VAL A 438 3.80 12.60 -9.98
N SER A 439 4.84 11.74 -10.02
CA SER A 439 4.98 10.72 -11.07
C SER A 439 3.88 9.66 -11.06
N LYS A 440 3.13 9.50 -9.96
CA LYS A 440 2.01 8.54 -9.88
C LYS A 440 0.92 8.76 -10.94
N GLY A 441 0.75 9.98 -11.42
CA GLY A 441 -0.16 10.28 -12.52
C GLY A 441 0.33 9.78 -13.89
N PHE A 442 1.60 9.43 -14.01
CA PHE A 442 2.29 9.12 -15.26
C PHE A 442 2.75 7.65 -15.34
N GLY A 443 2.03 6.74 -14.70
CA GLY A 443 2.40 5.34 -14.54
C GLY A 443 2.51 4.51 -15.83
N ASN A 444 2.01 4.99 -16.98
CA ASN A 444 2.12 4.29 -18.27
C ASN A 444 2.85 5.12 -19.34
N LEU A 445 3.52 6.20 -18.93
CA LEU A 445 4.15 7.13 -19.85
C LEU A 445 5.24 6.46 -20.74
N ALA A 446 5.93 5.46 -20.20
CA ALA A 446 6.96 4.70 -20.92
C ALA A 446 6.39 3.93 -22.13
N ASP A 447 5.12 3.55 -22.08
CA ASP A 447 4.45 2.74 -23.12
C ASP A 447 3.64 3.61 -24.13
N GLU A 448 3.46 4.91 -23.85
CA GLU A 448 2.71 5.82 -24.71
C GLU A 448 3.60 6.45 -25.81
N VAL A 449 3.33 6.08 -27.05
CA VAL A 449 4.06 6.62 -28.22
C VAL A 449 3.45 7.97 -28.63
N GLY A 450 4.26 9.02 -28.65
CA GLY A 450 3.91 10.33 -29.24
C GLY A 450 3.53 11.45 -28.25
N ARG A 451 3.03 11.15 -27.04
CA ARG A 451 2.71 12.14 -26.01
C ARG A 451 3.83 12.31 -24.97
N SER A 452 4.80 11.43 -25.05
CA SER A 452 5.69 11.13 -23.95
C SER A 452 7.03 11.86 -23.96
N LEU A 453 7.56 12.30 -25.12
CA LEU A 453 8.97 12.70 -25.21
C LEU A 453 9.30 13.92 -24.34
N ASP A 454 8.50 15.00 -24.44
CA ASP A 454 8.78 16.23 -23.68
C ASP A 454 8.57 16.06 -22.19
N VAL A 455 7.52 15.28 -21.79
CA VAL A 455 7.24 14.96 -20.39
C VAL A 455 8.33 14.05 -19.83
N ARG A 456 8.77 13.02 -20.58
CA ARG A 456 9.89 12.14 -20.18
C ARG A 456 11.19 12.92 -20.04
N THR A 457 11.48 13.82 -20.97
CA THR A 457 12.67 14.69 -20.91
C THR A 457 12.63 15.57 -19.65
N LEU A 458 11.46 16.10 -19.29
CA LEU A 458 11.30 16.86 -18.05
C LEU A 458 11.56 15.98 -16.82
N PHE A 459 10.96 14.80 -16.74
CA PHE A 459 11.21 13.87 -15.64
C PHE A 459 12.68 13.44 -15.57
N SER A 460 13.36 13.21 -16.69
CA SER A 460 14.80 12.91 -16.73
C SER A 460 15.64 14.04 -16.13
N ARG A 461 15.30 15.28 -16.44
CA ARG A 461 15.97 16.47 -15.86
C ARG A 461 15.70 16.59 -14.36
N VAL A 462 14.46 16.37 -13.93
CA VAL A 462 14.08 16.40 -12.52
C VAL A 462 14.78 15.28 -11.75
N MET A 463 14.88 14.08 -12.32
CA MET A 463 15.62 12.96 -11.76
C MET A 463 17.09 13.28 -11.56
N HIS A 464 17.74 13.88 -12.55
CA HIS A 464 19.15 14.28 -12.43
C HIS A 464 19.38 15.21 -11.23
N GLU A 465 18.52 16.19 -11.05
CA GLU A 465 18.59 17.12 -9.92
C GLU A 465 18.32 16.41 -8.57
N ALA A 466 17.30 15.54 -8.53
CA ALA A 466 16.95 14.81 -7.31
C ALA A 466 18.07 13.85 -6.86
N LEU A 467 18.66 13.10 -7.80
CA LEU A 467 19.76 12.17 -7.52
C LEU A 467 21.08 12.91 -7.22
N GLY A 468 21.24 14.17 -7.67
CA GLY A 468 22.35 15.03 -7.32
C GLY A 468 22.49 15.29 -5.82
N ALA A 469 21.47 14.99 -5.01
CA ALA A 469 21.53 15.08 -3.55
C ALA A 469 22.25 13.88 -2.89
N LEU A 470 22.33 12.72 -3.56
CA LEU A 470 22.91 11.49 -2.98
C LEU A 470 24.39 11.63 -2.56
N PRO A 471 25.30 12.26 -3.34
CA PRO A 471 26.67 12.46 -2.90
C PRO A 471 26.79 13.21 -1.58
N HIS A 472 25.81 14.04 -1.24
CA HIS A 472 25.81 14.88 -0.04
C HIS A 472 25.07 14.24 1.14
N TYR A 473 23.95 13.55 0.88
CA TYR A 473 23.01 13.05 1.89
C TYR A 473 22.76 11.54 1.83
N GLY A 474 23.47 10.80 0.99
CA GLY A 474 23.31 9.33 0.86
C GLY A 474 23.62 8.54 2.14
N ASN A 475 24.26 9.13 3.14
CA ASN A 475 24.48 8.50 4.45
C ASN A 475 23.19 8.40 5.29
N PHE A 476 22.15 9.20 4.99
CA PHE A 476 20.91 9.21 5.72
C PHE A 476 19.93 8.18 5.14
N VAL A 477 19.50 7.24 5.99
CA VAL A 477 18.56 6.16 5.62
C VAL A 477 17.29 6.72 4.99
N GLU A 478 16.75 7.81 5.53
CA GLU A 478 15.54 8.43 5.03
C GLU A 478 15.68 8.88 3.56
N VAL A 479 16.82 9.51 3.22
CA VAL A 479 17.10 9.95 1.84
C VAL A 479 17.23 8.75 0.91
N ARG A 480 17.94 7.68 1.31
CA ARG A 480 18.05 6.46 0.50
C ARG A 480 16.70 5.80 0.29
N THR A 481 15.91 5.64 1.35
CA THR A 481 14.57 5.04 1.27
C THR A 481 13.65 5.81 0.32
N LYS A 482 13.61 7.16 0.41
CA LYS A 482 12.78 7.95 -0.51
C LYS A 482 13.31 7.93 -1.95
N THR A 483 14.62 7.84 -2.11
CA THR A 483 15.24 7.67 -3.44
C THR A 483 14.86 6.32 -4.05
N LEU A 484 14.88 5.23 -3.28
CA LEU A 484 14.44 3.92 -3.75
C LEU A 484 12.97 3.93 -4.18
N VAL A 485 12.09 4.56 -3.39
CA VAL A 485 10.69 4.75 -3.77
C VAL A 485 10.56 5.54 -5.08
N LEU A 486 11.34 6.60 -5.24
CA LEU A 486 11.38 7.38 -6.48
C LEU A 486 11.82 6.52 -7.67
N LEU A 487 12.90 5.78 -7.54
CA LEU A 487 13.43 4.91 -8.60
C LEU A 487 12.41 3.84 -9.02
N HIS A 488 11.73 3.19 -8.08
CA HIS A 488 10.64 2.24 -8.37
C HIS A 488 9.50 2.88 -9.17
N ARG A 489 9.13 4.12 -8.86
CA ARG A 489 8.11 4.86 -9.61
C ARG A 489 8.57 5.22 -11.02
N MET A 490 9.83 5.58 -11.18
CA MET A 490 10.39 5.98 -12.47
C MET A 490 10.50 4.82 -13.47
N VAL A 491 10.47 3.57 -13.04
CA VAL A 491 10.36 2.41 -13.95
C VAL A 491 9.16 2.53 -14.91
N GLU A 492 8.02 3.01 -14.38
CA GLU A 492 6.80 3.17 -15.17
C GLU A 492 6.81 4.46 -16.01
N THR A 493 7.47 5.50 -15.52
CA THR A 493 7.50 6.83 -16.15
C THR A 493 8.59 6.94 -17.21
N LEU A 494 9.82 6.51 -16.90
CA LEU A 494 10.99 6.63 -17.80
C LEU A 494 11.30 5.33 -18.56
N GLY A 495 10.86 4.18 -18.04
CA GLY A 495 11.15 2.92 -18.67
C GLY A 495 12.63 2.58 -18.70
N GLU A 496 13.15 2.18 -19.88
CA GLU A 496 14.56 1.84 -20.07
C GLU A 496 15.52 3.05 -19.89
N ASP A 497 15.03 4.27 -20.06
CA ASP A 497 15.82 5.50 -19.81
C ASP A 497 16.19 5.70 -18.34
N LEU A 498 15.65 4.89 -17.42
CA LEU A 498 16.06 4.88 -16.01
C LEU A 498 17.44 4.26 -15.78
N ALA A 499 17.90 3.37 -16.66
CA ALA A 499 19.12 2.61 -16.44
C ALA A 499 20.41 3.45 -16.27
N PRO A 500 20.64 4.54 -17.02
CA PRO A 500 21.78 5.45 -16.76
C PRO A 500 21.76 6.09 -15.37
N PHE A 501 20.57 6.45 -14.89
CA PHE A 501 20.42 7.02 -13.54
C PHE A 501 20.76 6.02 -12.45
N LEU A 502 20.39 4.75 -12.62
CA LEU A 502 20.78 3.67 -11.70
C LEU A 502 22.29 3.46 -11.70
N SER A 503 22.92 3.43 -12.87
CA SER A 503 24.37 3.24 -12.98
C SER A 503 25.15 4.36 -12.25
N SER A 504 24.65 5.58 -12.27
CA SER A 504 25.27 6.71 -11.59
C SER A 504 24.97 6.78 -10.10
N SER A 505 23.80 6.32 -9.64
CA SER A 505 23.35 6.46 -8.24
C SER A 505 23.62 5.22 -7.38
N LEU A 506 23.79 4.05 -7.99
CA LEU A 506 23.95 2.78 -7.27
C LEU A 506 25.11 2.77 -6.29
N PRO A 507 26.32 3.27 -6.61
CA PRO A 507 27.42 3.30 -5.67
C PRO A 507 27.08 4.10 -4.40
N GLU A 508 26.37 5.22 -4.55
CA GLU A 508 25.97 6.10 -3.45
C GLU A 508 24.87 5.46 -2.59
N LEU A 509 23.93 4.75 -3.22
CA LEU A 509 22.87 4.02 -2.52
C LEU A 509 23.43 2.84 -1.74
N LEU A 510 24.45 2.14 -2.27
CA LEU A 510 25.08 0.99 -1.61
C LEU A 510 26.08 1.39 -0.50
N ALA A 511 26.64 2.59 -0.53
CA ALA A 511 27.69 3.06 0.39
C ALA A 511 27.25 3.21 1.85
N GLY A 512 26.22 2.63 2.31
CA GLY A 512 25.74 2.65 3.70
C GLY A 512 24.37 1.99 3.79
N ALA A 513 24.02 1.24 2.75
CA ALA A 513 22.77 0.49 2.70
C ALA A 513 22.79 -0.64 3.75
N ASP A 514 21.66 -0.84 4.39
CA ASP A 514 21.41 -2.02 5.19
C ASP A 514 20.97 -3.22 4.31
N PRO A 515 20.93 -4.45 4.85
CA PRO A 515 20.49 -5.61 4.08
C PRO A 515 19.09 -5.49 3.45
N LYS A 516 18.17 -4.74 4.05
CA LYS A 516 16.81 -4.52 3.51
C LYS A 516 16.83 -3.57 2.32
N GLU A 517 17.59 -2.49 2.40
CA GLU A 517 17.78 -1.55 1.29
C GLU A 517 18.42 -2.25 0.08
N VAL A 518 19.39 -3.17 0.32
CA VAL A 518 19.98 -3.99 -0.74
C VAL A 518 18.93 -4.92 -1.38
N GLN A 519 18.03 -5.51 -0.58
CA GLN A 519 16.93 -6.34 -1.10
C GLN A 519 15.95 -5.52 -1.95
N GLU A 520 15.64 -4.28 -1.56
CA GLU A 520 14.81 -3.36 -2.36
C GLU A 520 15.48 -2.99 -3.69
N LEU A 521 16.80 -2.75 -3.70
CA LEU A 521 17.57 -2.55 -4.95
C LEU A 521 17.50 -3.78 -5.86
N VAL A 522 17.62 -4.97 -5.32
CA VAL A 522 17.44 -6.22 -6.08
C VAL A 522 16.03 -6.29 -6.66
N ALA A 523 15.00 -5.95 -5.88
CA ALA A 523 13.61 -5.95 -6.36
C ALA A 523 13.40 -4.95 -7.50
N LEU A 524 13.99 -3.77 -7.41
CA LEU A 524 13.98 -2.77 -8.48
C LEU A 524 14.63 -3.28 -9.77
N LEU A 525 15.82 -3.88 -9.67
CA LEU A 525 16.50 -4.43 -10.84
C LEU A 525 15.75 -5.61 -11.44
N ASN A 526 15.15 -6.47 -10.62
CA ASN A 526 14.28 -7.56 -11.09
C ASN A 526 13.07 -7.00 -11.87
N GLN A 527 12.42 -5.94 -11.37
CA GLN A 527 11.31 -5.28 -12.06
C GLN A 527 11.73 -4.77 -13.45
N LEU A 528 12.91 -4.14 -13.53
CA LEU A 528 13.46 -3.65 -14.80
C LEU A 528 13.76 -4.78 -15.78
N VAL A 529 14.46 -5.83 -15.32
CA VAL A 529 14.82 -6.98 -16.15
C VAL A 529 13.58 -7.70 -16.69
N LEU A 530 12.57 -7.93 -15.84
CA LEU A 530 11.31 -8.56 -16.25
C LEU A 530 10.59 -7.76 -17.35
N ARG A 531 10.65 -6.44 -17.27
CA ARG A 531 9.96 -5.55 -18.21
C ARG A 531 10.72 -5.34 -19.51
N PHE A 532 12.05 -5.16 -19.44
CA PHE A 532 12.86 -4.73 -20.59
C PHE A 532 13.79 -5.82 -21.15
N LYS A 533 13.97 -6.93 -20.42
CA LYS A 533 14.73 -8.13 -20.84
C LYS A 533 16.13 -7.78 -21.40
N GLY A 534 16.50 -8.39 -22.52
CA GLY A 534 17.80 -8.23 -23.17
C GLY A 534 18.21 -6.81 -23.52
N LYS A 535 17.27 -5.83 -23.58
CA LYS A 535 17.60 -4.41 -23.78
C LYS A 535 18.48 -3.82 -22.68
N LEU A 536 18.46 -4.42 -21.50
CA LEU A 536 19.25 -3.98 -20.34
C LEU A 536 20.66 -4.62 -20.27
N ALA A 537 21.10 -5.36 -21.28
CA ALA A 537 22.40 -6.04 -21.23
C ALA A 537 23.55 -5.09 -20.89
N VAL A 538 23.68 -3.99 -21.60
CA VAL A 538 24.75 -3.00 -21.37
C VAL A 538 24.67 -2.33 -19.99
N PRO A 539 23.54 -1.79 -19.52
CA PRO A 539 23.43 -1.28 -18.17
C PRO A 539 23.73 -2.31 -17.08
N MET A 540 23.25 -3.55 -17.24
CA MET A 540 23.46 -4.62 -16.26
C MET A 540 24.93 -5.01 -16.12
N GLU A 541 25.75 -4.88 -17.13
CA GLU A 541 27.21 -5.09 -17.01
C GLU A 541 27.86 -4.23 -15.93
N HIS A 542 27.33 -3.03 -15.70
CA HIS A 542 27.84 -2.08 -14.71
C HIS A 542 27.14 -2.16 -13.37
N LEU A 543 25.90 -2.68 -13.33
CA LEU A 543 25.09 -2.74 -12.11
C LEU A 543 25.29 -4.01 -11.29
N ILE A 544 25.59 -5.15 -11.95
CA ILE A 544 25.71 -6.46 -11.29
C ILE A 544 26.86 -6.50 -10.30
N HIS A 545 28.07 -6.09 -10.71
CA HIS A 545 29.25 -6.17 -9.87
C HIS A 545 29.12 -5.43 -8.52
N PRO A 546 28.75 -4.14 -8.47
CA PRO A 546 28.63 -3.44 -7.19
C PRO A 546 27.50 -4.02 -6.31
N LEU A 547 26.36 -4.42 -6.91
CA LEU A 547 25.26 -5.00 -6.17
C LEU A 547 25.62 -6.36 -5.55
N THR A 548 26.18 -7.28 -6.34
CA THR A 548 26.55 -8.61 -5.84
C THR A 548 27.68 -8.52 -4.81
N THR A 549 28.62 -7.60 -4.97
CA THR A 549 29.67 -7.33 -3.98
C THR A 549 29.07 -6.86 -2.65
N ALA A 550 28.07 -5.97 -2.67
CA ALA A 550 27.37 -5.55 -1.46
C ALA A 550 26.63 -6.72 -0.79
N ILE A 551 25.94 -7.55 -1.55
CA ILE A 551 25.27 -8.77 -1.04
C ILE A 551 26.28 -9.70 -0.37
N PHE A 552 27.43 -9.96 -1.01
CA PHE A 552 28.47 -10.85 -0.46
C PHE A 552 29.04 -10.28 0.84
N THR A 553 29.28 -8.98 0.89
CA THR A 553 29.80 -8.29 2.09
C THR A 553 28.82 -8.43 3.26
N HIS A 554 27.53 -8.21 3.03
CA HIS A 554 26.53 -8.37 4.08
C HIS A 554 26.37 -9.82 4.52
N ILE A 555 26.35 -10.78 3.60
CA ILE A 555 26.28 -12.21 3.95
C ILE A 555 27.50 -12.61 4.79
N ALA A 556 28.71 -12.18 4.40
CA ALA A 556 29.92 -12.47 5.16
C ALA A 556 29.90 -11.85 6.59
N ALA A 557 29.40 -10.64 6.73
CA ALA A 557 29.22 -9.99 8.03
C ALA A 557 28.21 -10.74 8.92
N LEU A 558 27.08 -11.16 8.35
CA LEU A 558 26.07 -11.94 9.06
C LEU A 558 26.58 -13.34 9.43
N ASP A 559 27.35 -14.02 8.54
CA ASP A 559 28.02 -15.28 8.84
C ASP A 559 28.99 -15.15 10.02
N ALA A 560 29.75 -14.06 10.08
CA ALA A 560 30.64 -13.77 11.19
C ALA A 560 29.88 -13.51 12.51
N ALA A 561 28.77 -12.78 12.46
CA ALA A 561 27.91 -12.54 13.62
C ALA A 561 27.28 -13.82 14.16
N VAL A 562 26.76 -14.68 13.26
CA VAL A 562 26.20 -16.01 13.62
C VAL A 562 27.27 -16.89 14.23
N ALA A 563 28.49 -16.92 13.67
CA ALA A 563 29.61 -17.71 14.21
C ALA A 563 30.04 -17.21 15.59
N ALA A 564 30.03 -15.90 15.83
CA ALA A 564 30.34 -15.32 17.13
C ALA A 564 29.28 -15.63 18.20
N ALA A 565 28.00 -15.66 17.82
CA ALA A 565 26.89 -15.99 18.71
C ALA A 565 26.77 -17.51 18.99
N GLY A 566 27.23 -18.38 18.08
CA GLY A 566 27.07 -19.84 18.12
C GLY A 566 27.87 -20.55 19.23
N ALA A 567 28.73 -19.87 19.98
CA ALA A 567 29.42 -20.43 21.12
C ALA A 567 28.52 -20.59 22.38
N ASP A 568 27.35 -19.90 22.43
CA ASP A 568 26.44 -19.85 23.57
C ASP A 568 24.97 -20.21 23.26
N ALA A 569 24.65 -20.65 22.03
CA ALA A 569 23.25 -20.82 21.60
C ALA A 569 22.66 -22.18 22.00
N ASP A 570 21.56 -22.14 22.75
CA ASP A 570 20.70 -23.29 23.03
C ASP A 570 20.10 -23.85 21.73
N ALA A 571 20.20 -25.17 21.49
CA ALA A 571 19.75 -25.81 20.27
C ALA A 571 18.23 -25.67 19.98
N ASN A 572 17.44 -25.15 20.94
CA ASN A 572 16.00 -24.94 20.86
C ASN A 572 15.60 -23.44 20.78
N ALA A 573 16.56 -22.51 20.70
CA ALA A 573 16.23 -21.09 20.56
C ALA A 573 15.65 -20.78 19.17
N PRO A 574 14.69 -19.85 19.05
CA PRO A 574 14.22 -19.37 17.74
C PRO A 574 15.40 -18.82 16.94
N GLN A 575 15.42 -19.06 15.62
CA GLN A 575 16.47 -18.58 14.72
C GLN A 575 16.74 -17.09 14.97
N SER A 576 18.02 -16.74 15.17
CA SER A 576 18.41 -15.34 15.38
C SER A 576 18.00 -14.47 14.19
N ASP A 577 17.83 -13.16 14.42
CA ASP A 577 17.49 -12.23 13.37
C ASP A 577 18.55 -12.23 12.25
N ASP A 578 19.82 -12.39 12.60
CA ASP A 578 20.94 -12.48 11.64
C ASP A 578 20.80 -13.68 10.69
N VAL A 579 20.38 -14.85 11.18
CA VAL A 579 20.13 -16.02 10.34
C VAL A 579 18.97 -15.77 9.38
N ARG A 580 17.90 -15.14 9.85
CA ARG A 580 16.75 -14.78 9.00
C ARG A 580 17.13 -13.77 7.92
N GLU A 581 17.90 -12.77 8.27
CA GLU A 581 18.36 -11.72 7.36
C GLU A 581 19.31 -12.27 6.30
N ARG A 582 20.25 -13.16 6.71
CA ARG A 582 21.12 -13.90 5.81
C ARG A 582 20.32 -14.71 4.77
N HIS A 583 19.32 -15.47 5.23
CA HIS A 583 18.45 -16.23 4.32
C HIS A 583 17.65 -15.32 3.38
N ALA A 584 17.22 -14.15 3.83
CA ALA A 584 16.54 -13.19 2.98
C ALA A 584 17.44 -12.63 1.87
N LEU A 585 18.70 -12.31 2.18
CA LEU A 585 19.69 -11.88 1.20
C LEU A 585 20.01 -12.99 0.19
N LEU A 586 20.16 -14.23 0.65
CA LEU A 586 20.41 -15.37 -0.22
C LEU A 586 19.25 -15.65 -1.18
N ARG A 587 18.00 -15.51 -0.70
CA ARG A 587 16.80 -15.54 -1.55
C ARG A 587 16.78 -14.40 -2.57
N SER A 588 17.16 -13.19 -2.17
CA SER A 588 17.24 -12.03 -3.07
C SER A 588 18.29 -12.25 -4.16
N LEU A 589 19.48 -12.74 -3.81
CA LEU A 589 20.52 -13.09 -4.79
C LEU A 589 20.03 -14.18 -5.78
N SER A 590 19.48 -15.27 -5.25
CA SER A 590 18.94 -16.36 -6.07
C SER A 590 17.83 -15.86 -7.01
N SER A 591 16.92 -15.02 -6.52
CA SER A 591 15.86 -14.41 -7.33
C SER A 591 16.42 -13.51 -8.43
N PHE A 592 17.46 -12.74 -8.12
CA PHE A 592 18.10 -11.85 -9.08
C PHE A 592 18.76 -12.63 -10.21
N VAL A 593 19.59 -13.61 -9.85
CA VAL A 593 20.26 -14.47 -10.85
C VAL A 593 19.22 -15.24 -11.67
N HIS A 594 18.18 -15.80 -11.03
CA HIS A 594 17.08 -16.45 -11.73
C HIS A 594 16.42 -15.52 -12.76
N THR A 595 16.15 -14.27 -12.37
CA THR A 595 15.55 -13.28 -13.28
C THR A 595 16.47 -12.97 -14.47
N LEU A 596 17.78 -12.83 -14.24
CA LEU A 596 18.77 -12.60 -15.31
C LEU A 596 18.84 -13.75 -16.30
N VAL A 597 18.99 -14.99 -15.80
CA VAL A 597 19.19 -16.16 -16.68
C VAL A 597 17.93 -16.51 -17.49
N HIS A 598 16.73 -16.22 -16.99
CA HIS A 598 15.49 -16.47 -17.71
C HIS A 598 15.05 -15.32 -18.65
N ASN A 599 15.78 -14.20 -18.65
CA ASN A 599 15.49 -13.05 -19.52
C ASN A 599 16.65 -12.69 -20.47
N GLU A 600 17.40 -13.69 -20.89
CA GLU A 600 18.46 -13.59 -21.92
C GLU A 600 19.66 -12.73 -21.49
N LEU A 601 19.92 -12.62 -20.19
CA LEU A 601 21.03 -11.84 -19.62
C LEU A 601 22.11 -12.72 -18.99
N THR A 602 22.14 -14.02 -19.25
CA THR A 602 23.12 -14.96 -18.68
C THR A 602 24.56 -14.58 -19.04
N SER A 603 24.77 -14.07 -20.26
CA SER A 603 26.11 -13.64 -20.73
C SER A 603 26.69 -12.47 -19.92
N VAL A 604 25.82 -11.63 -19.37
CA VAL A 604 26.24 -10.46 -18.58
C VAL A 604 26.90 -10.87 -17.26
N LEU A 605 26.48 -12.00 -16.67
CA LEU A 605 27.08 -12.53 -15.45
C LEU A 605 28.56 -12.86 -15.61
N ALA A 606 28.95 -13.38 -16.81
CA ALA A 606 30.32 -13.77 -17.13
C ALA A 606 31.12 -12.69 -17.87
N SER A 607 30.56 -11.48 -18.05
CA SER A 607 31.24 -10.34 -18.67
C SER A 607 32.48 -9.91 -17.86
N ALA A 608 33.44 -9.27 -18.51
CA ALA A 608 34.69 -8.86 -17.87
C ALA A 608 34.54 -8.10 -16.54
N PRO A 609 33.60 -7.13 -16.41
CA PRO A 609 33.37 -6.44 -15.12
C PRO A 609 32.84 -7.36 -14.02
N ASN A 610 32.07 -8.40 -14.38
CA ASN A 610 31.33 -9.25 -13.42
C ASN A 610 32.05 -10.57 -13.11
N SER A 611 33.07 -10.93 -13.87
CA SER A 611 33.76 -12.24 -13.80
C SER A 611 34.30 -12.56 -12.40
N ALA A 612 34.81 -11.60 -11.68
CA ALA A 612 35.29 -11.77 -10.30
C ALA A 612 34.22 -12.25 -9.31
N ASN A 613 32.94 -11.94 -9.57
CA ASN A 613 31.83 -12.28 -8.70
C ASN A 613 31.14 -13.62 -9.06
N VAL A 614 31.55 -14.28 -10.16
CA VAL A 614 30.97 -15.56 -10.61
C VAL A 614 31.19 -16.67 -9.60
N GLU A 615 32.42 -16.87 -9.15
CA GLU A 615 32.77 -17.96 -8.21
C GLU A 615 32.05 -17.76 -6.83
N PRO A 616 32.11 -16.59 -6.17
CA PRO A 616 31.35 -16.36 -4.95
C PRO A 616 29.82 -16.56 -5.14
N MET A 617 29.26 -16.14 -6.25
CA MET A 617 27.86 -16.31 -6.58
C MET A 617 27.48 -17.81 -6.68
N LEU A 618 28.28 -18.60 -7.40
CA LEU A 618 28.06 -20.04 -7.55
C LEU A 618 28.14 -20.77 -6.20
N ARG A 619 29.10 -20.41 -5.34
CA ARG A 619 29.19 -20.95 -3.97
C ARG A 619 27.94 -20.64 -3.13
N LEU A 620 27.43 -19.41 -3.20
CA LEU A 620 26.21 -19.03 -2.47
C LEU A 620 24.95 -19.74 -3.02
N LEU A 621 24.85 -19.93 -4.34
CA LEU A 621 23.78 -20.73 -4.94
C LEU A 621 23.85 -22.19 -4.48
N GLN A 622 25.03 -22.80 -4.38
CA GLN A 622 25.21 -24.13 -3.82
C GLN A 622 24.77 -24.21 -2.36
N GLN A 623 25.13 -23.22 -1.54
CA GLN A 623 24.65 -23.13 -0.15
C GLN A 623 23.11 -23.02 -0.13
N GLY A 624 22.52 -22.25 -1.05
CA GLY A 624 21.06 -22.15 -1.20
C GLY A 624 20.39 -23.48 -1.53
N CYS A 625 21.04 -24.36 -2.30
CA CYS A 625 20.51 -25.69 -2.61
C CYS A 625 20.36 -26.60 -1.38
N VAL A 626 21.12 -26.34 -0.31
CA VAL A 626 21.10 -27.12 0.94
C VAL A 626 20.66 -26.29 2.14
N ALA A 627 20.21 -25.07 1.94
CA ALA A 627 19.86 -24.12 2.99
C ALA A 627 18.59 -24.53 3.74
N GLY A 628 18.73 -25.10 4.92
CA GLY A 628 17.69 -25.31 5.93
C GLY A 628 16.34 -25.81 5.40
N PRO A 629 15.21 -25.42 6.02
CA PRO A 629 13.89 -25.87 5.59
C PRO A 629 13.27 -25.06 4.42
N ASP A 630 14.01 -24.11 3.80
CA ASP A 630 13.51 -23.27 2.70
C ASP A 630 13.57 -23.99 1.34
N LEU A 631 12.60 -24.88 1.13
CA LEU A 631 12.48 -25.68 -0.09
C LEU A 631 12.24 -24.83 -1.36
N GLN A 632 11.68 -23.62 -1.23
CA GLN A 632 11.53 -22.73 -2.38
C GLN A 632 12.86 -22.16 -2.85
N LEU A 633 13.69 -21.72 -1.90
CA LEU A 633 15.05 -21.29 -2.21
C LEU A 633 15.87 -22.42 -2.84
N GLN A 634 15.82 -23.65 -2.26
CA GLN A 634 16.49 -24.82 -2.81
C GLN A 634 16.10 -25.06 -4.27
N ARG A 635 14.79 -25.12 -4.55
CA ARG A 635 14.28 -25.29 -5.90
C ARG A 635 14.77 -24.20 -6.85
N GLN A 636 14.69 -22.95 -6.44
CA GLN A 636 15.12 -21.82 -7.27
C GLN A 636 16.62 -21.89 -7.59
N CYS A 637 17.45 -22.23 -6.61
CA CYS A 637 18.89 -22.39 -6.84
C CYS A 637 19.18 -23.52 -7.84
N PHE A 638 18.51 -24.67 -7.75
CA PHE A 638 18.69 -25.76 -8.73
C PHE A 638 18.25 -25.34 -10.14
N LEU A 639 17.16 -24.62 -10.30
CA LEU A 639 16.73 -24.12 -11.61
C LEU A 639 17.71 -23.10 -12.20
N VAL A 640 18.29 -22.23 -11.36
CA VAL A 640 19.36 -21.31 -11.79
C VAL A 640 20.58 -22.09 -12.26
N LEU A 641 21.06 -23.05 -11.47
CA LEU A 641 22.20 -23.86 -11.81
C LEU A 641 21.97 -24.69 -13.11
N GLN A 642 20.76 -25.22 -13.27
CA GLN A 642 20.37 -25.90 -14.52
C GLN A 642 20.51 -24.96 -15.72
N ARG A 643 19.99 -23.76 -15.63
CA ARG A 643 20.07 -22.80 -16.73
C ARG A 643 21.50 -22.34 -17.02
N LEU A 644 22.30 -22.13 -15.97
CA LEU A 644 23.73 -21.82 -16.16
C LEU A 644 24.48 -22.94 -16.87
N VAL A 645 24.18 -24.22 -16.57
CA VAL A 645 24.73 -25.38 -17.30
C VAL A 645 24.29 -25.35 -18.76
N GLU A 646 23.01 -25.10 -19.04
CA GLU A 646 22.51 -24.99 -20.42
C GLU A 646 23.25 -23.90 -21.22
N ASP A 647 23.54 -22.76 -20.62
CA ASP A 647 24.10 -21.60 -21.32
C ASP A 647 25.66 -21.63 -21.36
N TRP A 648 26.34 -22.11 -20.31
CA TRP A 648 27.80 -21.99 -20.16
C TRP A 648 28.59 -23.26 -20.38
N ALA A 649 28.00 -24.45 -20.15
CA ALA A 649 28.73 -25.71 -20.33
C ALA A 649 29.02 -25.96 -21.81
N ARG A 650 30.28 -26.16 -22.14
CA ARG A 650 30.75 -26.45 -23.51
C ARG A 650 30.91 -27.93 -23.77
N ALA A 651 31.32 -28.70 -22.75
CA ALA A 651 31.45 -30.18 -22.79
C ALA A 651 32.25 -30.71 -24.00
N GLU A 652 33.33 -30.01 -24.39
CA GLU A 652 34.16 -30.42 -25.52
C GLU A 652 34.91 -31.70 -25.16
N PRO A 653 34.89 -32.72 -26.03
CA PRO A 653 35.59 -33.98 -25.78
C PRO A 653 37.11 -33.76 -25.61
N GLY A 654 37.63 -34.11 -24.43
CA GLY A 654 39.04 -34.02 -24.10
C GLY A 654 39.55 -32.66 -23.59
N SER A 655 38.67 -31.62 -23.50
CA SER A 655 39.04 -30.31 -22.98
C SER A 655 37.89 -29.71 -22.18
N LEU A 656 37.81 -30.10 -20.88
CA LEU A 656 36.84 -29.50 -19.96
C LEU A 656 37.27 -28.10 -19.55
N THR A 657 36.36 -27.12 -19.66
CA THR A 657 36.56 -25.77 -19.13
C THR A 657 36.58 -25.78 -17.59
N ALA A 658 37.04 -24.71 -16.97
CA ALA A 658 37.00 -24.59 -15.51
C ALA A 658 35.53 -24.70 -14.98
N PHE A 659 34.57 -24.20 -15.73
CA PHE A 659 33.14 -24.32 -15.38
C PHE A 659 32.67 -25.78 -15.53
N ASP A 660 33.07 -26.50 -16.59
CA ASP A 660 32.69 -27.90 -16.76
C ASP A 660 33.23 -28.77 -15.61
N GLN A 661 34.45 -28.49 -15.15
CA GLN A 661 35.04 -29.17 -13.99
C GLN A 661 34.27 -28.89 -12.71
N TYR A 662 33.94 -27.61 -12.46
CA TYR A 662 33.11 -27.19 -11.33
C TYR A 662 31.76 -27.92 -11.35
N VAL A 663 31.10 -28.01 -12.50
CA VAL A 663 29.79 -28.66 -12.64
C VAL A 663 29.87 -30.16 -12.22
N LEU A 664 30.88 -30.88 -12.63
CA LEU A 664 31.01 -32.31 -12.33
C LEU A 664 31.53 -32.56 -10.89
N GLN A 665 32.47 -31.76 -10.40
CA GLN A 665 33.17 -32.02 -9.15
C GLN A 665 32.52 -31.40 -7.92
N ASP A 666 31.96 -30.20 -8.07
CA ASP A 666 31.44 -29.39 -6.94
C ASP A 666 29.91 -29.26 -6.94
N MET A 667 29.29 -29.10 -8.12
CA MET A 667 27.84 -28.89 -8.22
C MET A 667 27.03 -30.18 -8.15
N LEU A 668 27.47 -31.24 -8.84
CA LEU A 668 26.77 -32.53 -8.84
C LEU A 668 26.60 -33.14 -7.45
N PRO A 669 27.61 -33.13 -6.55
CA PRO A 669 27.46 -33.62 -5.18
C PRO A 669 26.36 -32.93 -4.40
N VAL A 670 26.09 -31.65 -4.66
CA VAL A 670 25.02 -30.87 -3.98
C VAL A 670 23.63 -31.45 -4.23
N CYS A 671 23.40 -32.06 -5.42
CA CYS A 671 22.14 -32.74 -5.74
C CYS A 671 21.81 -33.85 -4.73
N PHE A 672 22.82 -34.62 -4.34
CA PHE A 672 22.68 -35.74 -3.40
C PHE A 672 22.69 -35.26 -1.97
N HIS A 673 23.52 -34.28 -1.66
CA HIS A 673 23.56 -33.66 -0.32
C HIS A 673 22.26 -32.99 0.07
N ALA A 674 21.57 -32.28 -0.85
CA ALA A 674 20.27 -31.71 -0.60
C ALA A 674 19.22 -32.77 -0.20
N LEU A 675 19.26 -33.93 -0.88
CA LEU A 675 18.34 -35.03 -0.60
C LEU A 675 18.62 -35.75 0.72
N SER A 676 19.84 -35.72 1.23
CA SER A 676 20.26 -36.36 2.49
C SER A 676 19.90 -35.51 3.73
N GLN A 677 19.44 -34.28 3.55
CA GLN A 677 19.13 -33.38 4.67
C GLN A 677 17.93 -33.87 5.50
N PRO A 678 17.95 -33.71 6.85
CA PRO A 678 16.90 -34.21 7.74
C PRO A 678 15.51 -33.59 7.45
N HIS A 679 15.47 -32.34 7.01
CA HIS A 679 14.24 -31.61 6.70
C HIS A 679 13.60 -31.97 5.34
N PHE A 680 14.31 -32.76 4.51
CA PHE A 680 13.83 -33.14 3.18
C PHE A 680 12.84 -34.33 3.27
N GLU A 681 11.54 -34.02 3.34
CA GLU A 681 10.48 -35.02 3.46
C GLU A 681 9.58 -35.07 2.21
N LEU A 682 9.46 -36.25 1.61
CA LEU A 682 8.63 -36.47 0.41
C LEU A 682 7.10 -36.31 0.64
N LYS A 683 6.65 -36.17 1.89
CA LYS A 683 5.26 -35.83 2.19
C LYS A 683 4.93 -34.36 1.88
N ASN A 684 5.95 -33.51 1.75
CA ASN A 684 5.81 -32.11 1.43
C ASN A 684 5.82 -31.89 -0.09
N ALA A 685 4.78 -31.29 -0.64
CA ALA A 685 4.69 -30.98 -2.06
C ALA A 685 5.85 -30.11 -2.58
N ALA A 686 6.38 -29.20 -1.75
CA ALA A 686 7.55 -28.40 -2.12
C ALA A 686 8.82 -29.24 -2.25
N ALA A 687 9.01 -30.30 -1.44
CA ALA A 687 10.14 -31.22 -1.57
C ALA A 687 10.07 -32.00 -2.90
N ILE A 688 8.87 -32.36 -3.35
CA ILE A 688 8.70 -33.00 -4.66
C ILE A 688 9.13 -32.05 -5.78
N GLN A 689 8.83 -30.74 -5.67
CA GLN A 689 9.26 -29.75 -6.66
C GLN A 689 10.79 -29.53 -6.66
N VAL A 690 11.45 -29.66 -5.52
CA VAL A 690 12.93 -29.66 -5.46
C VAL A 690 13.49 -30.92 -6.15
N LEU A 691 12.85 -32.07 -5.92
CA LEU A 691 13.24 -33.33 -6.55
C LEU A 691 13.08 -33.27 -8.09
N ASP A 692 12.02 -32.63 -8.59
CA ASP A 692 11.83 -32.33 -10.01
C ASP A 692 13.02 -31.48 -10.56
N ALA A 693 13.36 -30.39 -9.86
CA ALA A 693 14.46 -29.53 -10.27
C ALA A 693 15.83 -30.25 -10.28
N ILE A 694 16.05 -31.14 -9.32
CA ILE A 694 17.28 -32.00 -9.29
C ILE A 694 17.29 -33.01 -10.46
N ALA A 695 16.15 -33.64 -10.76
CA ALA A 695 16.03 -34.55 -11.88
C ALA A 695 16.25 -33.81 -13.22
N GLY A 696 15.64 -32.61 -13.38
CA GLY A 696 15.85 -31.76 -14.54
C GLY A 696 17.30 -31.34 -14.73
N LEU A 697 17.97 -30.91 -13.66
CA LEU A 697 19.40 -30.58 -13.71
C LEU A 697 20.25 -31.80 -14.17
N GLN A 698 20.02 -33.01 -13.63
CA GLN A 698 20.74 -34.19 -14.03
C GLN A 698 20.47 -34.58 -15.49
N LYS A 699 19.26 -34.41 -15.99
CA LYS A 699 18.94 -34.57 -17.42
C LYS A 699 19.68 -33.58 -18.30
N THR A 700 19.77 -32.34 -17.85
CA THR A 700 20.53 -31.28 -18.54
C THR A 700 22.03 -31.66 -18.58
N LEU A 701 22.59 -32.19 -17.49
CA LEU A 701 23.97 -32.68 -17.45
C LEU A 701 24.19 -33.83 -18.43
N LEU A 702 23.25 -34.78 -18.50
CA LEU A 702 23.29 -35.86 -19.48
C LEU A 702 23.26 -35.31 -20.91
N ALA A 703 22.37 -34.36 -21.19
CA ALA A 703 22.27 -33.77 -22.54
C ALA A 703 23.54 -33.02 -22.96
N LYS A 704 24.25 -32.39 -22.00
CA LYS A 704 25.47 -31.62 -22.27
C LYS A 704 26.74 -32.53 -22.34
N PHE A 705 26.92 -33.41 -21.37
CA PHE A 705 28.16 -34.15 -21.19
C PHE A 705 28.10 -35.64 -21.67
N GLY A 706 26.88 -36.14 -22.01
CA GLY A 706 26.68 -37.49 -22.53
C GLY A 706 27.31 -38.61 -21.68
N ASP A 707 28.00 -39.53 -22.35
CA ASP A 707 28.63 -40.68 -21.71
C ASP A 707 29.70 -40.31 -20.68
N GLN A 708 30.33 -39.15 -20.79
CA GLN A 708 31.32 -38.68 -19.83
C GLN A 708 30.68 -38.42 -18.46
N PHE A 709 29.49 -37.83 -18.43
CA PHE A 709 28.72 -37.62 -17.19
C PHE A 709 28.27 -38.96 -16.60
N VAL A 710 27.74 -39.87 -17.43
CA VAL A 710 27.26 -41.18 -16.98
C VAL A 710 28.40 -42.00 -16.37
N SER A 711 29.57 -42.04 -17.02
CA SER A 711 30.74 -42.72 -16.51
C SER A 711 31.26 -42.11 -15.20
N TYR A 712 31.32 -40.78 -15.11
CA TYR A 712 31.73 -40.09 -13.88
C TYR A 712 30.75 -40.40 -12.72
N LEU A 713 29.45 -40.35 -12.99
CA LEU A 713 28.39 -40.62 -11.98
C LEU A 713 28.47 -42.09 -11.52
N ARG A 714 28.51 -43.05 -12.46
CA ARG A 714 28.49 -44.50 -12.18
C ARG A 714 29.77 -44.99 -11.53
N ASP A 715 30.92 -44.56 -12.04
CA ASP A 715 32.23 -45.19 -11.73
C ASP A 715 32.98 -44.42 -10.61
N ARG A 716 32.60 -43.17 -10.32
CA ARG A 716 33.26 -42.34 -9.31
C ARG A 716 32.32 -41.81 -8.24
N HIS A 717 31.28 -41.10 -8.64
CA HIS A 717 30.48 -40.32 -7.67
C HIS A 717 29.57 -41.24 -6.82
N LEU A 718 28.73 -42.08 -7.40
CA LEU A 718 27.83 -42.97 -6.65
C LEU A 718 28.60 -43.98 -5.77
N PRO A 719 29.70 -44.59 -6.21
CA PRO A 719 30.52 -45.41 -5.33
C PRO A 719 31.11 -44.66 -4.14
N SER A 720 31.47 -43.37 -4.28
CA SER A 720 31.95 -42.54 -3.17
C SER A 720 30.88 -42.26 -2.13
N LEU A 721 29.60 -42.38 -2.47
CA LEU A 721 28.44 -42.30 -1.57
C LEU A 721 28.09 -43.67 -0.94
N GLY A 722 28.87 -44.73 -1.23
CA GLY A 722 28.64 -46.08 -0.70
C GLY A 722 27.55 -46.87 -1.44
N CYS A 723 27.17 -46.47 -2.64
CA CYS A 723 26.20 -47.20 -3.46
C CYS A 723 26.79 -48.53 -4.01
N SER A 724 25.96 -49.60 -4.02
CA SER A 724 26.37 -50.86 -4.66
C SER A 724 26.52 -50.75 -6.17
N THR A 725 27.32 -51.66 -6.77
CA THR A 725 27.54 -51.67 -8.23
C THR A 725 26.24 -51.89 -9.00
N GLU A 726 25.29 -52.69 -8.47
CA GLU A 726 23.98 -52.89 -9.06
C GLU A 726 23.16 -51.61 -9.06
N LEU A 727 23.14 -50.87 -7.95
CA LEU A 727 22.43 -49.61 -7.83
C LEU A 727 23.02 -48.53 -8.74
N CYS A 728 24.36 -48.48 -8.87
CA CYS A 728 25.04 -47.57 -9.79
C CYS A 728 24.66 -47.85 -11.27
N ALA A 729 24.53 -49.13 -11.64
CA ALA A 729 24.11 -49.54 -12.98
C ALA A 729 22.61 -49.23 -13.23
N GLU A 730 21.75 -49.50 -12.25
CA GLU A 730 20.31 -49.19 -12.32
C GLU A 730 20.09 -47.67 -12.46
N TYR A 731 20.79 -46.85 -11.66
CA TYR A 731 20.74 -45.40 -11.74
C TYR A 731 21.13 -44.89 -13.13
N ALA A 732 22.24 -45.35 -13.67
CA ALA A 732 22.73 -44.98 -14.99
C ALA A 732 21.72 -45.36 -16.09
N LEU A 733 21.06 -46.50 -15.96
CA LEU A 733 20.04 -46.96 -16.91
C LEU A 733 18.79 -46.05 -16.87
N VAL A 734 18.27 -45.72 -15.66
CA VAL A 734 17.13 -44.84 -15.51
C VAL A 734 17.45 -43.40 -16.02
N LEU A 735 18.65 -42.91 -15.72
CA LEU A 735 19.11 -41.61 -16.20
C LEU A 735 19.16 -41.55 -17.73
N CYS A 736 19.66 -42.60 -18.42
CA CYS A 736 19.82 -42.60 -19.88
C CYS A 736 18.54 -42.91 -20.65
N GLN A 737 17.72 -43.85 -20.15
CA GLN A 737 16.63 -44.44 -20.93
C GLN A 737 15.23 -43.97 -20.56
N ARG A 738 15.06 -43.28 -19.45
CA ARG A 738 13.75 -42.83 -18.92
C ARG A 738 13.57 -41.34 -19.04
N GLU A 739 12.33 -40.87 -18.90
CA GLU A 739 12.01 -39.46 -18.86
C GLU A 739 12.39 -38.81 -17.50
N GLU A 740 12.33 -37.50 -17.42
CA GLU A 740 12.62 -36.73 -16.19
C GLU A 740 11.73 -37.15 -15.03
N SER A 741 10.44 -37.37 -15.29
CA SER A 741 9.46 -37.87 -14.31
C SER A 741 9.83 -39.20 -13.69
N ASP A 742 10.36 -40.13 -14.52
CA ASP A 742 10.79 -41.46 -14.06
C ASP A 742 12.04 -41.35 -13.18
N LEU A 743 12.99 -40.49 -13.56
CA LEU A 743 14.20 -40.24 -12.75
C LEU A 743 13.81 -39.63 -11.38
N ARG A 744 12.87 -38.66 -11.36
CA ARG A 744 12.33 -38.11 -10.13
C ARG A 744 11.75 -39.21 -9.23
N ASP A 745 10.87 -40.06 -9.79
CA ASP A 745 10.19 -41.12 -9.04
C ASP A 745 11.19 -42.16 -8.52
N PHE A 746 12.22 -42.45 -9.31
CA PHE A 746 13.34 -43.30 -8.90
C PHE A 746 14.11 -42.70 -7.73
N LEU A 747 14.51 -41.43 -7.80
CA LEU A 747 15.16 -40.71 -6.70
C LEU A 747 14.27 -40.70 -5.44
N GLY A 748 12.96 -40.46 -5.59
CA GLY A 748 12.00 -40.56 -4.51
C GLY A 748 11.93 -41.95 -3.88
N SER A 749 12.05 -43.02 -4.68
CA SER A 749 12.08 -44.41 -4.20
C SER A 749 13.34 -44.70 -3.39
N LEU A 750 14.50 -44.21 -3.86
CA LEU A 750 15.77 -44.34 -3.15
C LEU A 750 15.75 -43.67 -1.78
N LEU A 751 15.20 -42.44 -1.72
CA LEU A 751 15.06 -41.72 -0.46
C LEU A 751 14.16 -42.45 0.56
N ARG A 752 13.10 -43.10 0.10
CA ARG A 752 12.25 -43.93 0.97
C ARG A 752 13.00 -45.14 1.53
N ARG A 753 13.77 -45.79 0.69
CA ARG A 753 14.60 -46.97 1.09
C ARG A 753 15.67 -46.55 2.12
N SER A 754 16.38 -45.44 1.88
CA SER A 754 17.46 -44.98 2.77
C SER A 754 16.98 -44.51 4.15
N LYS A 755 15.72 -44.05 4.25
CA LYS A 755 15.09 -43.64 5.56
C LYS A 755 14.45 -44.80 6.31
N THR A 756 14.32 -45.98 5.71
CA THR A 756 13.76 -47.19 6.34
C THR A 756 14.85 -48.18 6.76
N SER A 757 16.06 -48.04 6.28
CA SER A 757 17.28 -48.74 6.73
C SER A 757 18.04 -47.94 7.78
#